data_eb0b160d53a76efe44b99795f42b4e2c
#
_entry.id   eb0b160d53a76efe44b99795f42b4e2c
#
_cell.length_a   1.000
_cell.length_b   1.000
_cell.length_c   1.000
_cell.angle_alpha   90.00
_cell.angle_beta   90.00
_cell.angle_gamma   90.00
#
_symmetry.space_group_name_H-M   'P 1'
#
loop_
_entity.id
_entity.type
_entity.pdbx_description
1 polymer ?
#
loop_
_entity_poly.entity_id
_entity_poly.type
_entity_poly.pdbx_seq_one_letter_code
_entity_poly.pdbx_strand_id
1 'polypeptide(L)'
;MNKANIYRQILATAIIALMAILPCHSQKRYTNPVFKADFPDPSVQRGTDGYFYAYATGPNCLRSKDLVTWESVSKVIDRPTWNDTTYVDSEGKKKTDYYSFWACDVSRVEDKYVMYYACALWGNGSRTGIGVAAGNTLTKFDDKGKMFRSTEIGVENSIDPVYWEDKDKKYLAWGSWNGIYISELAEDGLKLKDPSKKTMIAGTAFEGAMIHKRGNLYYLFCSVGSCCDGLNSTYHCVVGRSTKLLGPYLSKTGGKMLDNNYTTVLRANSRWIAPGHNSEIITDDNGDDWLLYHAIDKKAPDDGRMMLLDKITWSDDGWPTINNNTPSTTQQAAPVFYEGDGANLNYLFRNMDMSKSSFKYWDITKSNDCNLISGVGTNHYSVGCAKDSGTFDISQTATGIKNGLYEIKTNAFDSEYNVSAYINLTEEPIHNASQPEELPTTHTTACTQFNQGKFARSFYGLVADGTLKIGIRTTSPLTAGETFYIGKTQVIYREKNPAALTSVLNSYYLMAEATFARPEKFYIGYRTAIETYRNTAESTTDNDTRYNQLLAIHNTLDSINISRELYDTLQKKLEWMQAEITKAEQGNYCNAETKDLYEKILGAYNQCTADNGSTSLYLDKMEETIHNIRYNYQRGDGTAENPYIISRPEQMMQMHKVLVKEKMIYFAMDADVDMKGYTWEQLNTADNNYRHWINFDGRGYIIRNLTPSSDEGYPSFFGILCGECRNVGFVDARIISSASGGGILSGYMGHNTFSDEDGNKYPVIVENCYFTGSIEARGYVGTVGGTLNASPITIRNVYTAVDITGTGTNRNYYGGIVGRVCTHLTIENSYSTGSVTGSKAAPIAAGGQTATTPASKYVNVIAWNNSINGTNSKSDLSSFAITEEEDTLINTYSYAGMKLDGTEITDGKSHEELQSIASGWGGAWHSDATAGNGYPILKWQFERGDYSEICGHSTTNAIQGIEAPDGKANGIYDLKGRKVTTPTRGIYIIDGKKRIYR
;
A
#
# COMPACT_ATOMS: atom_id res chain seq x y z
N MET A 1 24.80 62.35 -37.21
CA MET A 1 24.53 60.86 -37.15
C MET A 1 23.25 60.65 -36.37
N ASN A 2 22.28 59.98 -37.00
CA ASN A 2 20.89 59.93 -36.53
C ASN A 2 20.78 58.92 -35.33
N LYS A 3 20.14 59.28 -34.21
CA LYS A 3 19.96 58.46 -32.99
C LYS A 3 19.49 57.05 -33.31
N ALA A 4 18.71 56.86 -34.38
CA ALA A 4 18.25 55.55 -34.83
C ALA A 4 19.36 54.59 -35.29
N ASN A 5 20.49 55.11 -35.81
CA ASN A 5 21.63 54.27 -36.21
C ASN A 5 22.50 53.86 -35.03
N ILE A 6 22.55 54.64 -33.95
CA ILE A 6 23.24 54.30 -32.71
C ILE A 6 22.49 53.21 -31.99
N TYR A 7 21.14 53.28 -31.91
CA TYR A 7 20.34 52.19 -31.34
C TYR A 7 20.43 50.90 -32.13
N ARG A 8 20.47 50.93 -33.46
CA ARG A 8 20.67 49.74 -34.29
C ARG A 8 22.06 49.14 -34.12
N GLN A 9 23.10 49.92 -33.96
CA GLN A 9 24.45 49.42 -33.69
C GLN A 9 24.59 48.85 -32.28
N ILE A 10 23.99 49.47 -31.24
CA ILE A 10 23.95 48.97 -29.88
C ILE A 10 23.15 47.66 -29.81
N LEU A 11 22.00 47.58 -30.49
CA LEU A 11 21.20 46.37 -30.56
C LEU A 11 21.91 45.26 -31.32
N ALA A 12 22.58 45.56 -32.44
CA ALA A 12 23.38 44.59 -33.19
C ALA A 12 24.60 44.08 -32.36
N THR A 13 25.27 44.95 -31.61
CA THR A 13 26.40 44.61 -30.76
C THR A 13 25.93 43.83 -29.53
N ALA A 14 24.75 44.13 -28.97
CA ALA A 14 24.14 43.39 -27.87
C ALA A 14 23.69 41.97 -28.31
N ILE A 15 23.12 41.84 -29.53
CA ILE A 15 22.75 40.56 -30.13
C ILE A 15 24.02 39.71 -30.43
N ILE A 16 25.09 40.30 -30.93
CA ILE A 16 26.37 39.63 -31.15
C ILE A 16 27.05 39.25 -29.83
N ALA A 17 26.95 40.07 -28.78
CA ALA A 17 27.44 39.76 -27.45
C ALA A 17 26.61 38.68 -26.76
N LEU A 18 25.29 38.62 -26.98
CA LEU A 18 24.41 37.56 -26.46
C LEU A 18 24.65 36.23 -27.17
N MET A 19 25.02 36.22 -28.44
CA MET A 19 25.42 35.02 -29.18
C MET A 19 26.82 34.49 -28.81
N ALA A 20 27.65 35.32 -28.16
CA ALA A 20 28.99 34.95 -27.74
C ALA A 20 29.09 34.33 -26.32
N ILE A 21 27.98 34.28 -25.59
CA ILE A 21 27.93 33.71 -24.19
C ILE A 21 27.21 32.36 -24.14
N LEU A 22 26.79 31.81 -25.27
CA LEU A 22 26.42 30.38 -25.26
C LEU A 22 27.71 29.55 -25.08
N PRO A 23 27.79 28.66 -24.08
CA PRO A 23 28.93 27.76 -24.01
C PRO A 23 28.92 26.94 -25.30
N CYS A 24 29.89 27.22 -26.19
CA CYS A 24 30.10 26.43 -27.38
C CYS A 24 30.65 25.09 -26.93
N HIS A 25 29.77 24.19 -26.48
CA HIS A 25 30.12 22.78 -26.37
C HIS A 25 30.41 22.34 -27.80
N SER A 26 31.68 22.16 -28.14
CA SER A 26 32.08 21.57 -29.40
C SER A 26 31.33 20.25 -29.55
N GLN A 27 30.35 20.21 -30.48
CA GLN A 27 29.57 19.00 -30.76
C GLN A 27 30.54 17.83 -30.99
N LYS A 28 30.39 16.75 -30.22
CA LYS A 28 31.16 15.54 -30.35
C LYS A 28 31.12 15.07 -31.80
N ARG A 29 32.22 14.60 -32.33
CA ARG A 29 32.31 14.12 -33.71
C ARG A 29 32.73 12.66 -33.72
N TYR A 30 32.31 11.93 -34.74
CA TYR A 30 32.67 10.52 -34.93
C TYR A 30 32.96 10.22 -36.40
N THR A 31 33.48 9.03 -36.65
CA THR A 31 33.72 8.47 -37.99
C THR A 31 33.28 7.02 -37.99
N ASN A 32 32.52 6.62 -38.98
CA ASN A 32 32.10 5.20 -39.13
C ASN A 32 33.32 4.27 -39.33
N PRO A 33 33.29 3.04 -38.76
CA PRO A 33 32.17 2.44 -38.01
C PRO A 33 32.17 2.91 -36.56
N VAL A 34 31.00 2.90 -35.91
CA VAL A 34 30.90 3.19 -34.48
C VAL A 34 31.23 1.96 -33.63
N PHE A 35 31.20 0.76 -34.23
CA PHE A 35 31.71 -0.47 -33.63
C PHE A 35 32.45 -1.31 -34.69
N LYS A 36 33.72 -1.64 -34.44
CA LYS A 36 34.66 -2.20 -35.44
C LYS A 36 34.69 -3.72 -35.53
N ALA A 37 33.95 -4.44 -34.74
CA ALA A 37 33.86 -5.89 -34.83
C ALA A 37 32.57 -6.29 -35.55
N ASP A 38 32.44 -7.58 -35.88
CA ASP A 38 31.19 -8.14 -36.45
C ASP A 38 30.03 -7.95 -35.49
N PHE A 39 29.08 -7.13 -35.88
CA PHE A 39 27.88 -6.80 -35.15
C PHE A 39 26.72 -6.57 -36.14
N PRO A 40 26.27 -7.63 -36.81
CA PRO A 40 25.29 -7.54 -37.89
C PRO A 40 23.88 -7.47 -37.34
N ASP A 41 22.99 -6.93 -38.19
CA ASP A 41 21.55 -6.95 -37.97
C ASP A 41 21.13 -6.25 -36.66
N PRO A 42 21.53 -4.97 -36.41
CA PRO A 42 21.36 -4.30 -35.15
C PRO A 42 19.87 -3.96 -34.89
N SER A 43 19.39 -4.27 -33.68
CA SER A 43 18.20 -3.68 -33.06
C SER A 43 18.63 -2.86 -31.85
N VAL A 44 17.96 -1.75 -31.55
CA VAL A 44 18.35 -0.85 -30.46
C VAL A 44 17.17 -0.42 -29.61
N GLN A 45 17.28 -0.53 -28.30
CA GLN A 45 16.28 -0.10 -27.32
C GLN A 45 16.91 0.80 -26.25
N ARG A 46 16.30 1.94 -25.96
CA ARG A 46 16.73 2.78 -24.83
C ARG A 46 16.12 2.25 -23.53
N GLY A 47 16.98 2.01 -22.54
CA GLY A 47 16.57 1.57 -21.20
C GLY A 47 16.11 2.71 -20.32
N THR A 48 15.40 2.38 -19.25
CA THR A 48 15.01 3.35 -18.21
C THR A 48 16.21 3.90 -17.42
N ASP A 49 17.37 3.29 -17.53
CA ASP A 49 18.65 3.78 -17.01
C ASP A 49 19.33 4.82 -17.92
N GLY A 50 18.68 5.13 -19.06
CA GLY A 50 19.14 6.10 -20.05
C GLY A 50 20.15 5.60 -21.06
N TYR A 51 20.66 4.35 -20.90
CA TYR A 51 21.53 3.74 -21.91
C TYR A 51 20.74 3.22 -23.11
N PHE A 52 21.34 3.26 -24.27
CA PHE A 52 20.93 2.52 -25.46
C PHE A 52 21.58 1.13 -25.40
N TYR A 53 20.79 0.11 -25.67
CA TYR A 53 21.23 -1.27 -25.77
C TYR A 53 21.02 -1.74 -27.19
N ALA A 54 22.11 -2.15 -27.85
CA ALA A 54 22.09 -2.70 -29.20
C ALA A 54 22.29 -4.21 -29.16
N TYR A 55 21.52 -4.94 -29.94
CA TYR A 55 21.55 -6.39 -30.06
C TYR A 55 21.84 -6.75 -31.53
N ALA A 56 22.43 -7.91 -31.76
CA ALA A 56 22.84 -8.36 -33.09
C ALA A 56 22.52 -9.85 -33.28
N THR A 57 22.79 -10.35 -34.48
CA THR A 57 22.87 -11.79 -34.73
C THR A 57 23.93 -12.39 -33.79
N GLY A 58 23.58 -13.50 -33.13
CA GLY A 58 24.26 -13.98 -31.94
C GLY A 58 23.70 -13.27 -30.68
N PRO A 59 23.87 -13.84 -29.48
CA PRO A 59 23.35 -13.26 -28.25
C PRO A 59 24.20 -12.10 -27.74
N ASN A 60 24.76 -11.30 -28.63
CA ASN A 60 25.64 -10.18 -28.35
C ASN A 60 24.84 -8.93 -28.00
N CYS A 61 25.29 -8.20 -26.99
CA CYS A 61 24.71 -6.93 -26.61
C CYS A 61 25.78 -5.89 -26.32
N LEU A 62 25.55 -4.70 -26.81
CA LEU A 62 26.37 -3.51 -26.55
C LEU A 62 25.50 -2.48 -25.85
N ARG A 63 26.09 -1.60 -25.06
CA ARG A 63 25.39 -0.43 -24.52
C ARG A 63 26.14 0.86 -24.81
N SER A 64 25.42 1.95 -24.91
CA SER A 64 25.95 3.28 -25.19
C SER A 64 25.09 4.38 -24.57
N LYS A 65 25.67 5.53 -24.25
CA LYS A 65 24.92 6.73 -23.89
C LYS A 65 24.74 7.70 -25.05
N ASP A 66 25.50 7.53 -26.11
CA ASP A 66 25.64 8.51 -27.20
C ASP A 66 25.55 7.90 -28.61
N LEU A 67 25.29 6.61 -28.75
CA LEU A 67 25.25 5.81 -29.98
C LEU A 67 26.61 5.75 -30.72
N VAL A 68 27.63 6.37 -30.20
CA VAL A 68 28.97 6.44 -30.82
C VAL A 68 30.00 5.60 -30.07
N THR A 69 29.94 5.66 -28.75
CA THR A 69 30.83 4.91 -27.86
C THR A 69 30.09 3.73 -27.26
N TRP A 70 30.54 2.50 -27.58
CA TRP A 70 29.86 1.29 -27.21
C TRP A 70 30.70 0.43 -26.26
N GLU A 71 30.04 -0.11 -25.25
CA GLU A 71 30.61 -1.06 -24.28
C GLU A 71 29.92 -2.41 -24.44
N SER A 72 30.72 -3.50 -24.42
CA SER A 72 30.15 -4.85 -24.44
C SER A 72 29.45 -5.18 -23.14
N VAL A 73 28.24 -5.73 -23.25
CA VAL A 73 27.47 -6.30 -22.14
C VAL A 73 27.72 -7.81 -22.14
N SER A 74 27.62 -8.43 -20.97
CA SER A 74 27.68 -9.89 -20.87
C SER A 74 26.52 -10.54 -21.63
N LYS A 75 26.64 -11.86 -21.87
CA LYS A 75 25.60 -12.66 -22.52
C LYS A 75 24.22 -12.39 -21.90
N VAL A 76 23.26 -11.95 -22.71
CA VAL A 76 21.94 -11.50 -22.26
C VAL A 76 20.84 -12.56 -22.31
N ILE A 77 21.06 -13.63 -23.09
CA ILE A 77 20.15 -14.77 -23.22
C ILE A 77 20.96 -16.06 -23.38
N ASP A 78 20.47 -17.16 -22.84
CA ASP A 78 21.04 -18.47 -23.12
C ASP A 78 20.67 -18.92 -24.53
N ARG A 79 21.53 -19.74 -25.15
CA ARG A 79 21.31 -20.26 -26.52
C ARG A 79 19.99 -21.04 -26.54
N PRO A 80 19.01 -20.63 -27.36
CA PRO A 80 17.78 -21.41 -27.56
C PRO A 80 18.08 -22.77 -28.22
N THR A 81 17.41 -23.80 -27.71
CA THR A 81 17.59 -25.19 -28.22
C THR A 81 16.32 -25.80 -28.80
N TRP A 82 15.20 -25.08 -28.76
CA TRP A 82 13.89 -25.58 -29.18
C TRP A 82 13.80 -25.94 -30.66
N ASN A 83 14.74 -25.47 -31.50
CA ASN A 83 14.81 -25.78 -32.94
C ASN A 83 15.90 -26.79 -33.31
N ASP A 84 16.79 -27.19 -32.38
CA ASP A 84 17.80 -28.21 -32.62
C ASP A 84 17.14 -29.55 -33.01
N THR A 85 17.71 -30.23 -34.00
CA THR A 85 17.17 -31.49 -34.57
C THR A 85 18.22 -32.57 -34.53
N THR A 86 17.93 -33.60 -33.76
CA THR A 86 18.75 -34.83 -33.78
C THR A 86 18.13 -35.84 -34.72
N TYR A 87 18.91 -36.42 -35.61
CA TYR A 87 18.50 -37.43 -36.59
C TYR A 87 19.60 -38.48 -36.79
N VAL A 88 19.24 -39.58 -37.41
CA VAL A 88 20.21 -40.61 -37.82
C VAL A 88 20.45 -40.44 -39.32
N ASP A 89 21.69 -40.28 -39.72
CA ASP A 89 22.03 -40.12 -41.13
C ASP A 89 21.94 -41.46 -41.89
N SER A 90 22.22 -41.41 -43.18
CA SER A 90 22.22 -42.60 -44.07
C SER A 90 23.27 -43.65 -43.72
N GLU A 91 24.27 -43.29 -42.87
CA GLU A 91 25.29 -44.19 -42.35
C GLU A 91 24.96 -44.75 -40.96
N GLY A 92 23.76 -44.46 -40.43
CA GLY A 92 23.34 -44.91 -39.12
C GLY A 92 23.95 -44.12 -37.95
N LYS A 93 24.59 -42.97 -38.22
CA LYS A 93 25.20 -42.11 -37.16
C LYS A 93 24.23 -41.06 -36.68
N LYS A 94 24.15 -40.90 -35.36
CA LYS A 94 23.36 -39.83 -34.73
C LYS A 94 24.05 -38.48 -34.98
N LYS A 95 23.33 -37.56 -35.61
CA LYS A 95 23.74 -36.17 -35.85
C LYS A 95 22.74 -35.21 -35.28
N THR A 96 23.21 -33.99 -35.00
CA THR A 96 22.36 -32.91 -34.53
C THR A 96 22.65 -31.64 -35.31
N ASP A 97 21.63 -31.08 -35.92
CA ASP A 97 21.64 -29.74 -36.49
C ASP A 97 21.42 -28.75 -35.35
N TYR A 98 22.39 -27.91 -35.09
CA TYR A 98 22.36 -26.87 -34.08
C TYR A 98 21.95 -25.55 -34.72
N TYR A 99 20.74 -25.09 -34.45
CA TYR A 99 20.25 -23.82 -34.97
C TYR A 99 20.84 -22.65 -34.18
N SER A 100 21.30 -21.64 -34.92
CA SER A 100 21.93 -20.44 -34.38
C SER A 100 20.91 -19.34 -34.12
N PHE A 101 21.23 -18.50 -33.16
CA PHE A 101 20.50 -17.26 -32.88
C PHE A 101 20.89 -16.22 -33.94
N TRP A 102 19.88 -15.77 -34.72
CA TRP A 102 20.09 -14.74 -35.74
C TRP A 102 19.36 -13.44 -35.32
N ALA A 103 19.16 -12.53 -36.26
CA ALA A 103 18.58 -11.22 -36.06
C ALA A 103 17.45 -11.23 -35.05
N CYS A 104 17.49 -10.27 -34.14
CA CYS A 104 16.47 -10.09 -33.13
C CYS A 104 16.00 -8.64 -33.09
N ASP A 105 14.80 -8.45 -32.55
CA ASP A 105 14.21 -7.18 -32.17
C ASP A 105 13.93 -7.15 -30.67
N VAL A 106 14.29 -6.07 -30.00
CA VAL A 106 14.02 -5.89 -28.57
C VAL A 106 13.19 -4.65 -28.35
N SER A 107 12.02 -4.87 -27.77
CA SER A 107 11.03 -3.80 -27.56
C SER A 107 10.46 -3.82 -26.15
N ARG A 108 10.03 -2.66 -25.65
CA ARG A 108 9.29 -2.57 -24.38
C ARG A 108 7.81 -2.94 -24.63
N VAL A 109 7.39 -4.07 -24.09
CA VAL A 109 6.02 -4.59 -24.22
C VAL A 109 5.40 -4.66 -22.83
N GLU A 110 4.34 -3.90 -22.60
CA GLU A 110 3.76 -3.70 -21.25
C GLU A 110 4.86 -3.34 -20.23
N ASP A 111 4.99 -4.06 -19.14
CA ASP A 111 5.96 -3.80 -18.09
C ASP A 111 7.31 -4.52 -18.27
N LYS A 112 7.51 -5.16 -19.44
CA LYS A 112 8.70 -5.97 -19.70
C LYS A 112 9.42 -5.53 -20.97
N TYR A 113 10.65 -5.93 -21.09
CA TYR A 113 11.37 -5.97 -22.37
C TYR A 113 11.19 -7.35 -22.99
N VAL A 114 10.81 -7.40 -24.25
CA VAL A 114 10.62 -8.62 -25.00
C VAL A 114 11.59 -8.65 -26.17
N MET A 115 12.29 -9.75 -26.30
CA MET A 115 13.19 -10.04 -27.41
C MET A 115 12.52 -11.08 -28.32
N TYR A 116 12.27 -10.69 -29.55
CA TYR A 116 11.87 -11.59 -30.62
C TYR A 116 13.13 -11.94 -31.39
N TYR A 117 13.40 -13.20 -31.60
CA TYR A 117 14.65 -13.63 -32.24
C TYR A 117 14.41 -14.74 -33.28
N ALA A 118 15.25 -14.76 -34.31
CA ALA A 118 15.26 -15.87 -35.26
C ALA A 118 16.16 -17.00 -34.75
N CYS A 119 15.71 -18.24 -34.95
CA CYS A 119 16.47 -19.45 -34.69
C CYS A 119 16.63 -20.21 -36.02
N ALA A 120 17.76 -20.09 -36.66
CA ALA A 120 17.97 -20.45 -38.05
C ALA A 120 19.23 -21.30 -38.29
N LEU A 121 19.19 -22.04 -39.36
CA LEU A 121 20.33 -22.79 -39.91
C LEU A 121 20.48 -22.44 -41.37
N TRP A 122 21.67 -22.05 -41.78
CA TRP A 122 21.96 -21.70 -43.16
C TRP A 122 21.55 -22.80 -44.15
N GLY A 123 20.86 -22.38 -45.19
CA GLY A 123 20.35 -23.32 -46.21
C GLY A 123 19.12 -24.14 -45.81
N ASN A 124 18.51 -23.88 -44.62
CA ASN A 124 17.35 -24.62 -44.15
C ASN A 124 16.16 -23.70 -43.83
N GLY A 125 15.70 -22.93 -44.81
CA GLY A 125 14.64 -21.94 -44.67
C GLY A 125 13.30 -22.54 -44.21
N SER A 126 12.98 -23.78 -44.52
CA SER A 126 11.78 -24.46 -44.11
C SER A 126 11.69 -24.70 -42.60
N ARG A 127 12.87 -24.84 -41.94
CA ARG A 127 12.96 -25.10 -40.50
C ARG A 127 13.34 -23.90 -39.65
N THR A 128 13.64 -22.76 -40.28
CA THR A 128 13.82 -21.52 -39.50
C THR A 128 12.56 -21.21 -38.71
N GLY A 129 12.68 -20.39 -37.71
CA GLY A 129 11.54 -19.99 -36.91
C GLY A 129 11.87 -18.83 -36.00
N ILE A 130 10.83 -18.31 -35.38
CA ILE A 130 10.90 -17.20 -34.43
C ILE A 130 10.64 -17.72 -33.03
N GLY A 131 11.49 -17.33 -32.11
CA GLY A 131 11.35 -17.50 -30.67
C GLY A 131 11.10 -16.17 -29.98
N VAL A 132 10.78 -16.23 -28.70
CA VAL A 132 10.51 -15.08 -27.87
C VAL A 132 11.14 -15.26 -26.50
N ALA A 133 11.73 -14.19 -25.97
CA ALA A 133 12.25 -14.13 -24.61
C ALA A 133 11.79 -12.85 -23.94
N ALA A 134 11.72 -12.84 -22.62
CA ALA A 134 11.26 -11.68 -21.88
C ALA A 134 12.13 -11.45 -20.63
N GLY A 135 12.32 -10.19 -20.27
CA GLY A 135 13.08 -9.77 -19.09
C GLY A 135 12.58 -8.47 -18.48
N ASN A 136 12.93 -8.24 -17.24
CA ASN A 136 12.65 -6.96 -16.57
C ASN A 136 13.75 -5.92 -16.83
N THR A 137 14.86 -6.35 -17.38
CA THR A 137 16.01 -5.50 -17.74
C THR A 137 16.46 -5.81 -19.17
N LEU A 138 17.19 -4.90 -19.78
CA LEU A 138 17.77 -5.05 -21.11
C LEU A 138 19.06 -5.90 -21.10
N THR A 139 19.51 -6.35 -19.95
CA THR A 139 20.76 -7.13 -19.81
C THR A 139 20.52 -8.62 -19.52
N LYS A 140 19.24 -9.03 -19.34
CA LYS A 140 18.91 -10.42 -19.07
C LYS A 140 17.51 -10.77 -19.55
N PHE A 141 17.43 -11.79 -20.40
CA PHE A 141 16.18 -12.34 -20.93
C PHE A 141 16.06 -13.82 -20.61
N ASP A 142 14.87 -14.22 -20.20
CA ASP A 142 14.48 -15.63 -20.04
C ASP A 142 13.82 -16.09 -21.34
N ASP A 143 14.37 -17.13 -21.97
CA ASP A 143 13.76 -17.74 -23.16
C ASP A 143 12.36 -18.29 -22.81
N LYS A 144 11.36 -17.87 -23.58
CA LYS A 144 9.99 -18.37 -23.49
C LYS A 144 9.70 -19.45 -24.56
N GLY A 145 10.71 -19.71 -25.38
CA GLY A 145 10.70 -20.77 -26.39
C GLY A 145 10.19 -20.32 -27.74
N LYS A 146 9.77 -21.30 -28.51
CA LYS A 146 9.31 -21.15 -29.89
C LYS A 146 7.96 -20.40 -29.95
N MET A 147 7.89 -19.38 -30.80
CA MET A 147 6.64 -18.80 -31.24
C MET A 147 6.06 -19.59 -32.44
N PHE A 148 6.85 -19.81 -33.50
CA PHE A 148 6.49 -20.67 -34.64
C PHE A 148 7.72 -21.01 -35.47
N ARG A 149 7.61 -22.09 -36.30
CA ARG A 149 8.54 -22.40 -37.38
C ARG A 149 7.95 -22.01 -38.73
N SER A 150 8.81 -21.90 -39.76
CA SER A 150 8.42 -21.62 -41.14
C SER A 150 7.37 -22.60 -41.65
N THR A 151 7.53 -23.90 -41.39
CA THR A 151 6.56 -24.95 -41.78
C THR A 151 5.23 -24.86 -41.04
N GLU A 152 5.22 -24.35 -39.79
CA GLU A 152 4.00 -24.21 -38.98
C GLU A 152 3.19 -22.99 -39.41
N ILE A 153 3.87 -21.88 -39.71
CA ILE A 153 3.22 -20.64 -40.13
C ILE A 153 2.97 -20.58 -41.64
N GLY A 154 3.56 -21.47 -42.42
CA GLY A 154 3.42 -21.51 -43.88
C GLY A 154 4.08 -20.30 -44.57
N VAL A 155 5.21 -19.82 -44.04
CA VAL A 155 6.06 -18.81 -44.64
C VAL A 155 7.50 -19.33 -44.55
N GLU A 156 8.09 -19.65 -45.68
CA GLU A 156 9.48 -20.13 -45.72
C GLU A 156 10.42 -19.01 -45.30
N ASN A 157 11.53 -19.38 -44.68
CA ASN A 157 12.54 -18.47 -44.16
C ASN A 157 11.97 -17.39 -43.23
N SER A 158 11.17 -17.84 -42.24
CA SER A 158 10.61 -16.96 -41.19
C SER A 158 11.68 -16.54 -40.21
N ILE A 159 12.36 -15.43 -40.52
CA ILE A 159 13.40 -14.77 -39.74
C ILE A 159 13.14 -13.26 -39.68
N ASP A 160 14.03 -12.51 -39.08
CA ASP A 160 14.06 -11.04 -38.97
C ASP A 160 12.75 -10.47 -38.37
N PRO A 161 12.42 -10.86 -37.15
CA PRO A 161 11.22 -10.36 -36.49
C PRO A 161 11.40 -8.89 -36.12
N VAL A 162 10.32 -8.11 -36.25
CA VAL A 162 10.23 -6.76 -35.72
C VAL A 162 8.88 -6.54 -35.04
N TYR A 163 8.91 -6.00 -33.84
CA TYR A 163 7.73 -5.62 -33.07
C TYR A 163 7.21 -4.25 -33.49
N TRP A 164 5.90 -4.10 -33.52
CA TRP A 164 5.27 -2.83 -33.71
C TRP A 164 3.99 -2.72 -32.88
N GLU A 165 3.77 -1.59 -32.23
CA GLU A 165 2.51 -1.31 -31.56
C GLU A 165 1.79 -0.15 -32.23
N ASP A 166 0.60 -0.40 -32.78
CA ASP A 166 -0.26 0.60 -33.39
C ASP A 166 -1.54 0.76 -32.59
N LYS A 167 -1.75 1.93 -32.02
CA LYS A 167 -2.81 2.19 -31.05
C LYS A 167 -2.73 1.22 -29.88
N ASP A 168 -3.67 0.28 -29.72
CA ASP A 168 -3.71 -0.70 -28.64
C ASP A 168 -3.38 -2.12 -29.11
N LYS A 169 -2.99 -2.27 -30.38
CA LYS A 169 -2.71 -3.58 -30.97
C LYS A 169 -1.23 -3.76 -31.17
N LYS A 170 -0.77 -4.92 -30.80
CA LYS A 170 0.63 -5.35 -30.95
C LYS A 170 0.74 -6.23 -32.19
N TYR A 171 1.80 -6.04 -32.92
CA TYR A 171 2.09 -6.74 -34.15
C TYR A 171 3.50 -7.28 -34.16
N LEU A 172 3.70 -8.38 -34.85
CA LEU A 172 5.02 -8.88 -35.26
C LEU A 172 5.05 -8.89 -36.80
N ALA A 173 6.05 -8.24 -37.39
CA ALA A 173 6.39 -8.42 -38.79
C ALA A 173 7.63 -9.27 -38.90
N TRP A 174 7.77 -10.06 -39.97
CA TRP A 174 8.89 -10.97 -40.20
C TRP A 174 8.97 -11.41 -41.67
N GLY A 175 10.09 -11.98 -42.07
CA GLY A 175 10.27 -12.66 -43.34
C GLY A 175 11.53 -12.23 -44.07
N SER A 176 12.00 -13.13 -44.91
CA SER A 176 13.18 -12.94 -45.75
C SER A 176 13.01 -13.66 -47.06
N TRP A 177 13.12 -12.93 -48.17
CA TRP A 177 13.02 -13.38 -49.60
C TRP A 177 11.81 -14.21 -50.00
N ASN A 178 10.90 -14.45 -49.10
CA ASN A 178 9.61 -15.11 -49.35
C ASN A 178 8.43 -14.19 -48.99
N GLY A 179 8.69 -12.88 -48.93
CA GLY A 179 7.76 -11.83 -48.52
C GLY A 179 7.90 -11.42 -47.06
N ILE A 180 7.58 -10.19 -46.81
CA ILE A 180 7.44 -9.67 -45.45
C ILE A 180 5.99 -9.77 -45.01
N TYR A 181 5.74 -10.46 -43.94
CA TYR A 181 4.43 -10.69 -43.35
C TYR A 181 4.28 -9.97 -42.02
N ILE A 182 3.06 -9.59 -41.67
CA ILE A 182 2.71 -8.99 -40.38
C ILE A 182 1.47 -9.71 -39.80
N SER A 183 1.48 -9.95 -38.50
CA SER A 183 0.33 -10.54 -37.78
C SER A 183 0.15 -9.89 -36.42
N GLU A 184 -1.09 -9.90 -35.92
CA GLU A 184 -1.39 -9.38 -34.57
C GLU A 184 -0.86 -10.33 -33.49
N LEU A 185 -0.20 -9.79 -32.49
CA LEU A 185 0.22 -10.51 -31.28
C LEU A 185 -0.91 -10.55 -30.24
N ALA A 186 -0.85 -11.52 -29.35
CA ALA A 186 -1.62 -11.49 -28.11
C ALA A 186 -1.22 -10.31 -27.22
N GLU A 187 -2.03 -10.01 -26.22
CA GLU A 187 -1.85 -8.84 -25.34
C GLU A 187 -0.50 -8.81 -24.63
N ASP A 188 -0.02 -9.98 -24.20
CA ASP A 188 1.27 -10.16 -23.56
C ASP A 188 2.48 -10.02 -24.50
N GLY A 189 2.24 -9.97 -25.83
CA GLY A 189 3.26 -9.92 -26.86
C GLY A 189 4.06 -11.22 -27.05
N LEU A 190 3.75 -12.31 -26.36
CA LEU A 190 4.57 -13.51 -26.33
C LEU A 190 4.16 -14.58 -27.37
N LYS A 191 3.06 -14.37 -28.09
CA LYS A 191 2.57 -15.28 -29.14
C LYS A 191 1.71 -14.53 -30.16
N LEU A 192 1.56 -15.11 -31.34
CA LEU A 192 0.56 -14.62 -32.29
C LEU A 192 -0.84 -14.80 -31.73
N LYS A 193 -1.70 -13.80 -31.93
CA LYS A 193 -3.10 -13.87 -31.52
C LYS A 193 -3.89 -14.92 -32.28
N ASP A 194 -3.63 -14.99 -33.58
CA ASP A 194 -4.19 -15.98 -34.49
C ASP A 194 -3.15 -16.29 -35.58
N PRO A 195 -2.43 -17.43 -35.48
CA PRO A 195 -1.41 -17.81 -36.46
C PRO A 195 -1.92 -17.97 -37.90
N SER A 196 -3.23 -18.17 -38.10
CA SER A 196 -3.84 -18.28 -39.43
C SER A 196 -3.98 -16.93 -40.14
N LYS A 197 -3.94 -15.84 -39.38
CA LYS A 197 -4.14 -14.46 -39.86
C LYS A 197 -2.83 -13.69 -39.95
N LYS A 198 -2.28 -13.69 -41.15
CA LYS A 198 -1.11 -12.89 -41.50
C LYS A 198 -1.33 -12.16 -42.81
N THR A 199 -0.73 -10.98 -42.95
CA THR A 199 -0.84 -10.15 -44.16
C THR A 199 0.55 -9.95 -44.73
N MET A 200 0.73 -10.20 -46.02
CA MET A 200 1.95 -9.86 -46.73
C MET A 200 1.96 -8.36 -47.01
N ILE A 201 3.00 -7.67 -46.59
CA ILE A 201 3.14 -6.20 -46.70
C ILE A 201 4.25 -5.76 -47.65
N ALA A 202 5.20 -6.67 -47.96
CA ALA A 202 6.19 -6.50 -49.03
C ALA A 202 6.47 -7.82 -49.71
N GLY A 203 6.92 -7.77 -50.97
CA GLY A 203 7.14 -8.91 -51.83
C GLY A 203 8.42 -9.69 -51.51
N THR A 204 8.85 -10.53 -52.47
CA THR A 204 9.90 -11.55 -52.25
C THR A 204 11.32 -11.05 -52.38
N ALA A 205 11.54 -9.77 -52.71
CA ALA A 205 12.88 -9.19 -52.77
C ALA A 205 13.44 -8.72 -51.42
N PHE A 206 12.65 -8.74 -50.35
CA PHE A 206 12.91 -8.02 -49.09
C PHE A 206 13.24 -8.95 -47.92
N GLU A 207 14.09 -8.42 -47.02
CA GLU A 207 14.32 -8.95 -45.69
C GLU A 207 14.71 -7.82 -44.73
N GLY A 208 14.98 -8.10 -43.42
CA GLY A 208 15.44 -7.14 -42.45
C GLY A 208 14.45 -5.97 -42.30
N ALA A 209 13.18 -6.30 -42.10
CA ALA A 209 12.13 -5.32 -42.00
C ALA A 209 12.24 -4.47 -40.73
N MET A 210 11.96 -3.16 -40.85
CA MET A 210 11.78 -2.24 -39.70
C MET A 210 10.64 -1.29 -40.02
N ILE A 211 9.71 -1.11 -39.07
CA ILE A 211 8.58 -0.19 -39.22
C ILE A 211 8.83 1.10 -38.45
N HIS A 212 8.61 2.23 -39.09
CA HIS A 212 8.68 3.54 -38.46
C HIS A 212 7.44 4.36 -38.79
N LYS A 213 6.93 5.13 -37.81
CA LYS A 213 5.80 6.03 -38.02
C LYS A 213 6.24 7.49 -37.86
N ARG A 214 6.03 8.29 -38.91
CA ARG A 214 6.27 9.73 -38.86
C ARG A 214 5.02 10.47 -39.34
N GLY A 215 4.43 11.21 -38.41
CA GLY A 215 3.11 11.79 -38.66
C GLY A 215 2.05 10.71 -38.91
N ASN A 216 1.34 10.82 -40.04
CA ASN A 216 0.31 9.86 -40.47
C ASN A 216 0.84 8.78 -41.41
N LEU A 217 2.15 8.75 -41.67
CA LEU A 217 2.76 7.80 -42.61
C LEU A 217 3.54 6.72 -41.85
N TYR A 218 3.32 5.48 -42.27
CA TYR A 218 4.13 4.34 -41.89
C TYR A 218 5.20 4.15 -42.96
N TYR A 219 6.41 3.95 -42.56
CA TYR A 219 7.57 3.65 -43.38
C TYR A 219 7.98 2.21 -43.08
N LEU A 220 8.09 1.42 -44.13
CA LEU A 220 8.63 0.07 -44.06
C LEU A 220 10.04 0.10 -44.66
N PHE A 221 11.03 0.10 -43.82
CA PHE A 221 12.43 -0.08 -44.21
C PHE A 221 12.69 -1.56 -44.35
N CYS A 222 13.43 -1.94 -45.36
CA CYS A 222 13.86 -3.29 -45.62
C CYS A 222 15.23 -3.29 -46.25
N SER A 223 15.78 -4.44 -46.43
CA SER A 223 16.99 -4.66 -47.23
C SER A 223 16.73 -5.54 -48.45
N VAL A 224 17.42 -5.33 -49.48
CA VAL A 224 17.37 -6.10 -50.73
C VAL A 224 18.77 -6.47 -51.24
N GLY A 225 18.89 -7.48 -52.10
CA GLY A 225 20.14 -7.97 -52.65
C GLY A 225 20.76 -9.09 -51.82
N SER A 226 21.89 -9.63 -52.24
CA SER A 226 22.60 -10.68 -51.49
C SER A 226 23.32 -10.14 -50.29
N CYS A 227 22.95 -10.62 -49.08
CA CYS A 227 23.79 -10.44 -47.90
C CYS A 227 24.87 -11.52 -47.85
N CYS A 228 25.85 -11.35 -46.97
CA CYS A 228 26.76 -12.44 -46.56
C CYS A 228 27.64 -13.03 -47.66
N ASP A 229 27.85 -12.34 -48.76
CA ASP A 229 28.66 -12.71 -49.90
C ASP A 229 29.98 -11.89 -49.95
N GLY A 230 30.43 -11.45 -48.77
CA GLY A 230 31.63 -10.63 -48.61
C GLY A 230 31.64 -9.43 -49.54
N LEU A 231 32.73 -9.25 -50.31
CA LEU A 231 32.90 -8.12 -51.23
C LEU A 231 31.98 -8.20 -52.48
N ASN A 232 31.34 -9.32 -52.72
CA ASN A 232 30.37 -9.50 -53.81
C ASN A 232 28.92 -9.15 -53.39
N SER A 233 28.70 -8.88 -52.12
CA SER A 233 27.36 -8.55 -51.61
C SER A 233 26.77 -7.35 -52.32
N THR A 234 25.49 -7.48 -52.71
CA THR A 234 24.71 -6.41 -53.33
C THR A 234 23.70 -5.81 -52.36
N TYR A 235 23.76 -6.20 -51.09
CA TYR A 235 22.84 -5.83 -50.02
C TYR A 235 22.76 -4.31 -49.84
N HIS A 236 21.58 -3.79 -49.68
CA HIS A 236 21.36 -2.36 -49.41
C HIS A 236 19.96 -2.07 -48.83
N CYS A 237 19.91 -0.96 -48.06
CA CYS A 237 18.69 -0.52 -47.40
C CYS A 237 17.75 0.25 -48.31
N VAL A 238 16.46 -0.08 -48.24
CA VAL A 238 15.38 0.50 -49.06
C VAL A 238 14.16 0.84 -48.19
N VAL A 239 13.22 1.62 -48.73
CA VAL A 239 12.01 2.02 -48.01
C VAL A 239 10.80 2.15 -48.95
N GLY A 240 9.63 1.84 -48.42
CA GLY A 240 8.33 2.27 -48.93
C GLY A 240 7.50 2.91 -47.83
N ARG A 241 6.46 3.63 -48.20
CA ARG A 241 5.57 4.29 -47.21
C ARG A 241 4.09 4.05 -47.50
N SER A 242 3.28 4.11 -46.48
CA SER A 242 1.83 3.92 -46.53
C SER A 242 1.11 4.81 -45.51
N THR A 243 -0.16 5.12 -45.72
CA THR A 243 -1.03 5.70 -44.71
C THR A 243 -1.65 4.67 -43.78
N LYS A 244 -1.42 3.38 -44.01
CA LYS A 244 -1.96 2.26 -43.22
C LYS A 244 -0.83 1.29 -42.88
N LEU A 245 -0.82 0.80 -41.64
CA LEU A 245 0.16 -0.19 -41.17
C LEU A 245 0.24 -1.44 -42.07
N LEU A 246 -0.90 -1.94 -42.53
CA LEU A 246 -0.98 -3.11 -43.37
C LEU A 246 -0.78 -2.83 -44.86
N GLY A 247 -0.35 -1.62 -45.22
CA GLY A 247 -0.07 -1.21 -46.58
C GLY A 247 -1.29 -0.82 -47.43
N PRO A 248 -1.16 -0.75 -48.77
CA PRO A 248 0.07 -1.03 -49.51
C PRO A 248 1.17 0.03 -49.27
N TYR A 249 2.41 -0.44 -49.10
CA TYR A 249 3.58 0.40 -49.07
C TYR A 249 4.04 0.74 -50.49
N LEU A 250 4.23 2.02 -50.77
CA LEU A 250 4.59 2.54 -52.10
C LEU A 250 6.00 3.10 -52.06
N SER A 251 6.74 2.91 -53.13
CA SER A 251 8.01 3.60 -53.43
C SER A 251 7.74 5.09 -53.75
N LYS A 252 8.79 5.90 -53.85
CA LYS A 252 8.71 7.31 -54.26
C LYS A 252 8.12 7.47 -55.67
N THR A 253 8.25 6.49 -56.53
CA THR A 253 7.70 6.45 -57.89
C THR A 253 6.28 5.86 -57.96
N GLY A 254 5.69 5.48 -56.84
CA GLY A 254 4.35 4.96 -56.74
C GLY A 254 4.21 3.43 -56.92
N GLY A 255 5.30 2.69 -57.20
CA GLY A 255 5.30 1.25 -57.29
C GLY A 255 5.12 0.60 -55.93
N LYS A 256 4.39 -0.54 -55.84
CA LYS A 256 4.10 -1.24 -54.59
C LYS A 256 5.30 -2.09 -54.16
N MET A 257 5.62 -2.12 -52.85
CA MET A 257 6.59 -3.07 -52.30
C MET A 257 6.10 -4.53 -52.49
N LEU A 258 4.80 -4.78 -52.52
CA LEU A 258 4.28 -6.09 -52.87
C LEU A 258 4.73 -6.58 -54.26
N ASP A 259 4.99 -5.69 -55.17
CA ASP A 259 5.49 -5.94 -56.51
C ASP A 259 7.00 -5.75 -56.61
N ASN A 260 7.72 -5.81 -55.48
CA ASN A 260 9.16 -5.62 -55.34
C ASN A 260 9.69 -4.20 -55.76
N ASN A 261 8.83 -3.17 -55.74
CA ASN A 261 9.25 -1.79 -55.97
C ASN A 261 9.66 -1.14 -54.65
N TYR A 262 10.67 -0.30 -54.68
CA TYR A 262 11.19 0.38 -53.50
C TYR A 262 11.87 1.72 -53.83
N THR A 263 12.21 2.46 -52.78
CA THR A 263 13.08 3.65 -52.82
C THR A 263 14.35 3.34 -52.06
N THR A 264 15.50 3.55 -52.69
CA THR A 264 16.82 3.29 -52.05
C THR A 264 17.13 4.32 -50.97
N VAL A 265 17.50 3.90 -49.78
CA VAL A 265 17.93 4.75 -48.64
C VAL A 265 19.47 4.72 -48.52
N LEU A 266 20.05 3.53 -48.61
CA LEU A 266 21.50 3.34 -48.55
C LEU A 266 21.92 2.38 -49.67
N ARG A 267 23.12 2.61 -50.23
CA ARG A 267 23.79 1.73 -51.20
C ARG A 267 25.29 1.75 -50.96
N ALA A 268 26.00 0.78 -51.49
CA ALA A 268 27.45 0.71 -51.41
C ALA A 268 28.15 1.96 -51.99
N ASN A 269 29.31 2.27 -51.47
CA ASN A 269 30.18 3.34 -51.96
C ASN A 269 31.65 2.88 -52.12
N SER A 270 32.57 3.81 -52.20
CA SER A 270 34.01 3.47 -52.40
C SER A 270 34.60 2.74 -51.20
N ARG A 271 34.10 2.92 -49.98
CA ARG A 271 34.62 2.29 -48.77
C ARG A 271 33.72 1.14 -48.29
N TRP A 272 32.41 1.35 -48.22
CA TRP A 272 31.44 0.44 -47.62
C TRP A 272 30.71 -0.36 -48.65
N ILE A 273 30.51 -1.67 -48.36
CA ILE A 273 29.67 -2.57 -49.13
C ILE A 273 28.62 -3.21 -48.23
N ALA A 274 27.52 -3.63 -48.81
CA ALA A 274 26.41 -4.26 -48.12
C ALA A 274 25.80 -3.45 -46.95
N PRO A 275 25.52 -2.12 -47.12
CA PRO A 275 24.89 -1.33 -46.05
C PRO A 275 23.39 -1.67 -45.92
N GLY A 276 23.02 -2.42 -44.91
CA GLY A 276 21.62 -2.86 -44.73
C GLY A 276 21.30 -3.34 -43.33
N HIS A 277 20.12 -3.97 -43.21
CA HIS A 277 19.53 -4.46 -41.97
C HIS A 277 19.69 -3.45 -40.83
N ASN A 278 18.86 -2.43 -40.87
CA ASN A 278 18.94 -1.29 -39.97
C ASN A 278 18.13 -1.51 -38.69
N SER A 279 18.57 -0.82 -37.65
CA SER A 279 17.84 -0.72 -36.37
C SER A 279 16.58 0.13 -36.46
N GLU A 280 15.89 0.27 -35.36
CA GLU A 280 14.89 1.30 -35.09
C GLU A 280 15.54 2.71 -35.26
N ILE A 281 14.70 3.68 -35.68
CA ILE A 281 15.14 5.07 -35.77
C ILE A 281 15.15 5.68 -34.37
N ILE A 282 16.25 6.32 -34.02
CA ILE A 282 16.46 7.01 -32.77
C ILE A 282 16.45 8.51 -33.00
N THR A 283 15.57 9.23 -32.29
CA THR A 283 15.55 10.70 -32.30
C THR A 283 16.40 11.21 -31.13
N ASP A 284 17.35 12.10 -31.42
CA ASP A 284 18.17 12.73 -30.38
C ASP A 284 17.45 13.92 -29.70
N ASP A 285 18.08 14.54 -28.71
CA ASP A 285 17.49 15.61 -27.90
C ASP A 285 17.35 16.93 -28.71
N ASN A 286 17.99 17.05 -29.86
CA ASN A 286 17.79 18.13 -30.81
C ASN A 286 16.65 17.86 -31.82
N GLY A 287 16.10 16.64 -31.84
CA GLY A 287 15.06 16.21 -32.75
C GLY A 287 15.56 15.69 -34.08
N ASP A 288 16.84 15.36 -34.18
CA ASP A 288 17.45 14.73 -35.33
C ASP A 288 17.30 13.20 -35.25
N ASP A 289 16.95 12.58 -36.38
CA ASP A 289 16.73 11.15 -36.50
C ASP A 289 17.99 10.42 -36.95
N TRP A 290 18.31 9.30 -36.32
CA TRP A 290 19.52 8.53 -36.52
C TRP A 290 19.22 7.06 -36.76
N LEU A 291 20.06 6.40 -37.58
CA LEU A 291 19.93 5.00 -37.94
C LEU A 291 21.24 4.25 -37.72
N LEU A 292 21.18 3.16 -36.95
CA LEU A 292 22.22 2.16 -36.88
C LEU A 292 21.94 1.10 -37.98
N TYR A 293 22.99 0.60 -38.58
CA TYR A 293 22.89 -0.46 -39.59
C TYR A 293 24.28 -1.14 -39.76
N HIS A 294 24.34 -2.27 -40.42
CA HIS A 294 25.64 -2.88 -40.66
C HIS A 294 26.15 -2.60 -42.08
N ALA A 295 27.50 -2.63 -42.23
CA ALA A 295 28.18 -2.66 -43.51
C ALA A 295 29.56 -3.32 -43.38
N ILE A 296 30.12 -3.77 -44.50
CA ILE A 296 31.46 -4.35 -44.59
C ILE A 296 32.43 -3.28 -45.08
N ASP A 297 33.56 -3.09 -44.42
CA ASP A 297 34.64 -2.20 -44.90
C ASP A 297 35.44 -2.92 -45.99
N LYS A 298 35.47 -2.39 -47.19
CA LYS A 298 36.22 -2.93 -48.32
C LYS A 298 37.72 -3.07 -48.07
N LYS A 299 38.24 -2.33 -47.07
CA LYS A 299 39.67 -2.36 -46.67
C LYS A 299 39.93 -3.40 -45.60
N ALA A 300 38.94 -3.87 -44.89
CA ALA A 300 39.02 -4.85 -43.84
C ALA A 300 37.80 -5.81 -43.88
N PRO A 301 37.61 -6.56 -44.99
CA PRO A 301 36.39 -7.38 -45.16
C PRO A 301 36.33 -8.55 -44.16
N ASP A 302 37.48 -8.97 -43.63
CA ASP A 302 37.53 -10.04 -42.62
C ASP A 302 37.08 -9.63 -41.24
N ASP A 303 36.94 -8.32 -40.96
CA ASP A 303 36.39 -7.80 -39.71
C ASP A 303 34.86 -7.96 -39.65
N GLY A 304 34.22 -8.48 -40.69
CA GLY A 304 32.78 -8.79 -40.74
C GLY A 304 31.89 -7.60 -41.03
N ARG A 305 30.65 -7.68 -40.58
CA ARG A 305 29.60 -6.68 -40.73
C ARG A 305 29.64 -5.74 -39.57
N MET A 306 30.37 -4.61 -39.71
CA MET A 306 30.57 -3.61 -38.68
C MET A 306 29.30 -2.76 -38.49
N MET A 307 29.08 -2.22 -37.28
CA MET A 307 27.96 -1.31 -37.02
C MET A 307 28.33 0.12 -37.37
N LEU A 308 27.51 0.73 -38.19
CA LEU A 308 27.59 2.12 -38.64
C LEU A 308 26.43 2.94 -38.10
N LEU A 309 26.61 4.25 -37.97
CA LEU A 309 25.61 5.24 -37.53
C LEU A 309 25.61 6.38 -38.54
N ASP A 310 24.41 6.76 -39.00
CA ASP A 310 24.28 7.97 -39.83
C ASP A 310 22.96 8.69 -39.56
N LYS A 311 22.96 10.01 -39.76
CA LYS A 311 21.78 10.86 -39.60
C LYS A 311 20.86 10.71 -40.80
N ILE A 312 19.55 10.59 -40.53
CA ILE A 312 18.49 10.60 -41.53
C ILE A 312 18.12 12.06 -41.82
N THR A 313 18.09 12.43 -43.10
CA THR A 313 17.51 13.68 -43.55
C THR A 313 16.18 13.39 -44.22
N TRP A 314 15.14 14.08 -43.80
CA TRP A 314 13.81 13.98 -44.39
C TRP A 314 13.61 15.12 -45.39
N SER A 315 13.29 14.78 -46.62
CA SER A 315 12.93 15.75 -47.63
C SER A 315 11.57 16.41 -47.35
N ASP A 316 11.28 17.52 -47.97
CA ASP A 316 10.02 18.24 -47.79
C ASP A 316 8.78 17.39 -48.13
N ASP A 317 8.91 16.47 -49.06
CA ASP A 317 7.88 15.48 -49.41
C ASP A 317 7.93 14.24 -48.51
N GLY A 318 8.74 14.26 -47.42
CA GLY A 318 8.75 13.27 -46.35
C GLY A 318 9.50 11.99 -46.66
N TRP A 319 10.40 11.93 -47.68
CA TRP A 319 11.23 10.76 -47.90
C TRP A 319 12.54 10.80 -47.13
N PRO A 320 12.98 9.70 -46.54
CA PRO A 320 14.26 9.65 -45.84
C PRO A 320 15.42 9.49 -46.82
N THR A 321 16.51 10.17 -46.52
CA THR A 321 17.80 10.03 -47.20
C THR A 321 18.91 10.02 -46.15
N ILE A 322 20.00 9.33 -46.46
CA ILE A 322 21.22 9.28 -45.63
C ILE A 322 22.38 9.62 -46.54
N ASN A 323 23.08 10.74 -46.27
CA ASN A 323 24.33 11.16 -46.92
C ASN A 323 24.40 10.82 -48.42
N ASN A 324 23.40 11.34 -49.18
CA ASN A 324 23.23 11.06 -50.62
C ASN A 324 23.06 9.57 -50.95
N ASN A 325 22.31 8.86 -50.14
CA ASN A 325 22.01 7.42 -50.23
C ASN A 325 23.22 6.52 -50.07
N THR A 326 24.26 6.94 -49.32
CA THR A 326 25.43 6.11 -49.04
C THR A 326 25.93 6.28 -47.61
N PRO A 327 26.55 5.27 -47.00
CA PRO A 327 27.19 5.43 -45.69
C PRO A 327 28.21 6.56 -45.65
N SER A 328 28.32 7.27 -44.54
CA SER A 328 29.33 8.33 -44.38
C SER A 328 30.75 7.73 -44.35
N THR A 329 31.68 8.44 -45.01
CA THR A 329 33.11 8.05 -45.05
C THR A 329 34.04 9.10 -44.40
N THR A 330 33.49 10.23 -44.02
CA THR A 330 34.15 11.35 -43.38
C THR A 330 33.63 11.57 -41.97
N GLN A 331 34.33 12.39 -41.22
CA GLN A 331 33.89 12.73 -39.86
C GLN A 331 32.55 13.45 -39.84
N GLN A 332 31.63 12.94 -39.03
CA GLN A 332 30.29 13.45 -38.82
C GLN A 332 30.14 14.11 -37.44
N ALA A 333 29.13 14.97 -37.29
CA ALA A 333 28.64 15.42 -35.99
C ALA A 333 27.91 14.25 -35.29
N ALA A 334 28.12 14.04 -34.02
CA ALA A 334 27.48 12.97 -33.26
C ALA A 334 26.06 13.33 -32.87
N PRO A 335 25.18 12.36 -32.60
CA PRO A 335 23.89 12.59 -31.93
C PRO A 335 24.06 13.38 -30.64
N VAL A 336 23.08 14.17 -30.29
CA VAL A 336 23.10 14.96 -29.07
C VAL A 336 22.15 14.38 -28.04
N PHE A 337 22.70 13.84 -26.96
CA PHE A 337 21.96 13.42 -25.79
C PHE A 337 22.51 14.16 -24.59
N TYR A 338 21.70 15.04 -24.02
CA TYR A 338 22.11 15.85 -22.88
C TYR A 338 22.09 15.03 -21.60
N GLU A 339 23.08 15.20 -20.73
CA GLU A 339 23.10 14.64 -19.36
C GLU A 339 22.63 15.67 -18.30
N GLY A 340 22.50 16.96 -18.72
CA GLY A 340 22.09 18.09 -17.92
C GLY A 340 20.89 18.80 -18.52
N ASP A 341 20.91 20.15 -18.48
CA ASP A 341 19.84 20.96 -19.04
C ASP A 341 19.56 20.61 -20.52
N GLY A 342 18.32 20.31 -20.84
CA GLY A 342 17.87 19.89 -22.17
C GLY A 342 17.68 18.39 -22.37
N ALA A 343 18.08 17.54 -21.43
CA ALA A 343 17.95 16.09 -21.54
C ALA A 343 16.48 15.68 -21.66
N ASN A 344 16.14 14.95 -22.72
CA ASN A 344 14.80 14.40 -22.94
C ASN A 344 14.65 13.05 -22.22
N LEU A 345 13.64 12.98 -21.35
CA LEU A 345 13.38 11.83 -20.49
C LEU A 345 12.14 11.01 -20.90
N ASN A 346 11.63 11.19 -22.11
CA ASN A 346 10.44 10.47 -22.58
C ASN A 346 10.61 8.94 -22.52
N TYR A 347 11.84 8.43 -22.56
CA TYR A 347 12.11 6.99 -22.42
C TYR A 347 11.71 6.41 -21.06
N LEU A 348 11.50 7.24 -20.04
CA LEU A 348 10.97 6.82 -18.74
C LEU A 348 9.45 6.61 -18.76
N PHE A 349 8.77 7.27 -19.67
CA PHE A 349 7.32 7.33 -19.76
C PHE A 349 6.81 6.59 -21.00
N ARG A 350 5.50 6.37 -21.06
CA ARG A 350 4.87 5.69 -22.19
C ARG A 350 3.71 6.51 -22.76
N ASN A 351 3.38 6.27 -24.03
CA ASN A 351 2.27 6.93 -24.69
C ASN A 351 2.32 8.48 -24.59
N MET A 352 3.53 9.02 -24.69
CA MET A 352 3.76 10.47 -24.60
C MET A 352 3.32 11.23 -25.87
N ASP A 353 3.01 10.49 -26.94
CA ASP A 353 2.43 11.01 -28.19
C ASP A 353 0.89 10.92 -28.20
N MET A 354 0.28 10.43 -27.12
CA MET A 354 -1.17 10.21 -26.97
C MET A 354 -1.77 9.31 -28.05
N SER A 355 -0.97 8.40 -28.61
CA SER A 355 -1.38 7.53 -29.73
C SER A 355 -2.20 6.32 -29.32
N LYS A 356 -2.24 5.97 -28.02
CA LYS A 356 -2.96 4.83 -27.47
C LYS A 356 -4.36 5.23 -27.02
N SER A 357 -5.35 4.33 -27.20
CA SER A 357 -6.71 4.61 -26.76
C SER A 357 -6.82 4.68 -25.24
N SER A 358 -7.85 5.38 -24.77
CA SER A 358 -8.16 5.49 -23.33
C SER A 358 -6.98 5.91 -22.44
N PHE A 359 -6.04 6.68 -22.97
CA PHE A 359 -4.81 7.10 -22.26
C PHE A 359 -4.02 5.89 -21.70
N LYS A 360 -3.95 4.81 -22.48
CA LYS A 360 -3.20 3.62 -22.07
C LYS A 360 -1.81 3.99 -21.54
N TYR A 361 -1.38 3.38 -20.42
CA TYR A 361 -0.16 3.66 -19.66
C TYR A 361 -0.16 4.96 -18.82
N TRP A 362 -1.27 5.67 -18.77
CA TRP A 362 -1.46 6.76 -17.82
C TRP A 362 -2.36 6.26 -16.68
N ASP A 363 -2.02 6.64 -15.46
CA ASP A 363 -2.89 6.46 -14.31
C ASP A 363 -4.06 7.42 -14.42
N ILE A 364 -5.29 6.91 -14.27
CA ILE A 364 -6.50 7.69 -14.49
C ILE A 364 -7.39 7.62 -13.26
N THR A 365 -7.72 8.78 -12.72
CA THR A 365 -8.83 8.96 -11.77
C THR A 365 -9.81 9.93 -12.39
N LYS A 366 -11.10 9.56 -12.46
CA LYS A 366 -12.13 10.43 -13.02
C LYS A 366 -13.51 10.16 -12.42
N SER A 367 -14.38 11.15 -12.45
CA SER A 367 -15.80 10.97 -12.15
C SER A 367 -16.52 10.24 -13.28
N ASN A 368 -17.69 9.65 -12.99
CA ASN A 368 -18.44 8.85 -13.96
C ASN A 368 -18.96 9.65 -15.15
N ASP A 369 -19.22 10.93 -14.96
CA ASP A 369 -19.73 11.89 -15.94
C ASP A 369 -18.62 12.53 -16.79
N CYS A 370 -17.35 12.24 -16.51
CA CYS A 370 -16.22 12.69 -17.31
C CYS A 370 -15.90 11.67 -18.42
N ASN A 371 -15.96 12.13 -19.67
CA ASN A 371 -15.61 11.32 -20.83
C ASN A 371 -14.21 11.65 -21.34
N LEU A 372 -13.28 10.69 -21.18
CA LEU A 372 -11.91 10.77 -21.69
C LEU A 372 -11.78 9.96 -22.98
N ILE A 373 -11.29 10.61 -24.04
CA ILE A 373 -11.09 9.98 -25.35
C ILE A 373 -9.64 10.22 -25.78
N SER A 374 -8.91 9.18 -26.17
CA SER A 374 -7.55 9.29 -26.67
C SER A 374 -7.28 8.40 -27.87
N GLY A 375 -6.20 8.65 -28.59
CA GLY A 375 -5.75 7.84 -29.71
C GLY A 375 -6.64 7.91 -30.95
N VAL A 376 -7.40 8.96 -31.14
CA VAL A 376 -8.47 9.05 -32.16
C VAL A 376 -8.09 9.97 -33.31
N GLY A 377 -6.84 10.34 -33.46
CA GLY A 377 -6.40 11.17 -34.59
C GLY A 377 -6.13 10.36 -35.84
N THR A 378 -6.62 10.81 -36.99
CA THR A 378 -6.19 10.32 -38.32
C THR A 378 -5.00 11.09 -38.86
N ASN A 379 -4.66 12.20 -38.23
CA ASN A 379 -3.62 13.16 -38.65
C ASN A 379 -2.41 13.10 -37.70
N HIS A 380 -1.35 13.79 -38.02
CA HIS A 380 0.01 13.76 -37.50
C HIS A 380 0.21 13.72 -35.97
N TYR A 381 -0.78 14.07 -35.16
CA TYR A 381 -0.78 13.92 -33.72
C TYR A 381 -2.05 13.22 -33.26
N SER A 382 -1.87 12.30 -32.34
CA SER A 382 -3.01 11.80 -31.58
C SER A 382 -3.35 12.82 -30.48
N VAL A 383 -4.63 13.02 -30.28
CA VAL A 383 -5.15 13.98 -29.32
C VAL A 383 -6.04 13.26 -28.34
N GLY A 384 -5.69 13.35 -27.07
CA GLY A 384 -6.57 12.99 -25.98
C GLY A 384 -7.50 14.16 -25.66
N CYS A 385 -8.72 13.88 -25.24
CA CYS A 385 -9.64 14.92 -24.78
C CYS A 385 -10.52 14.45 -23.64
N ALA A 386 -10.99 15.41 -22.84
CA ALA A 386 -12.13 15.26 -21.96
C ALA A 386 -13.22 16.26 -22.39
N LYS A 387 -14.48 15.90 -22.23
CA LYS A 387 -15.62 16.75 -22.48
C LYS A 387 -16.78 16.38 -21.56
N ASP A 388 -17.80 17.17 -21.58
CA ASP A 388 -19.01 17.10 -20.77
C ASP A 388 -18.75 17.69 -19.36
N SER A 389 -19.12 17.00 -18.31
CA SER A 389 -18.92 17.49 -16.94
C SER A 389 -18.06 16.54 -16.13
N GLY A 390 -17.69 16.95 -14.93
CA GLY A 390 -16.97 16.10 -14.00
C GLY A 390 -15.49 16.43 -13.83
N THR A 391 -14.77 15.52 -13.20
CA THR A 391 -13.36 15.70 -12.85
C THR A 391 -12.49 14.56 -13.38
N PHE A 392 -11.23 14.87 -13.66
CA PHE A 392 -10.22 13.86 -13.98
C PHE A 392 -8.84 14.25 -13.44
N ASP A 393 -8.00 13.24 -13.26
CA ASP A 393 -6.54 13.34 -13.10
C ASP A 393 -5.92 12.21 -13.93
N ILE A 394 -5.07 12.58 -14.89
CA ILE A 394 -4.27 11.64 -15.68
C ILE A 394 -2.80 11.92 -15.42
N SER A 395 -2.05 10.90 -15.03
CA SER A 395 -0.66 11.08 -14.61
C SER A 395 0.23 9.90 -14.94
N GLN A 396 1.53 10.13 -14.91
CA GLN A 396 2.56 9.09 -14.86
C GLN A 396 3.62 9.49 -13.83
N THR A 397 4.26 8.49 -13.23
CA THR A 397 5.29 8.68 -12.21
C THR A 397 6.57 7.93 -12.60
N ALA A 398 7.70 8.59 -12.51
CA ALA A 398 9.03 8.00 -12.60
C ALA A 398 9.78 8.22 -11.27
N THR A 399 10.54 7.22 -10.83
CA THR A 399 11.30 7.26 -9.57
C THR A 399 12.79 7.00 -9.83
N GLY A 400 13.64 7.37 -8.85
CA GLY A 400 15.09 7.21 -8.96
C GLY A 400 15.73 8.17 -9.95
N ILE A 401 15.07 9.29 -10.24
CA ILE A 401 15.57 10.32 -11.14
C ILE A 401 16.38 11.39 -10.41
N LYS A 402 17.15 12.18 -11.15
CA LYS A 402 17.98 13.26 -10.62
C LYS A 402 17.10 14.39 -10.06
N ASN A 403 17.45 14.92 -8.88
CA ASN A 403 16.82 16.11 -8.34
C ASN A 403 17.14 17.35 -9.20
N GLY A 404 16.22 18.29 -9.32
CA GLY A 404 16.36 19.48 -10.13
C GLY A 404 15.05 19.97 -10.71
N LEU A 405 15.16 20.85 -11.69
CA LEU A 405 13.99 21.39 -12.39
C LEU A 405 13.64 20.54 -13.62
N TYR A 406 12.37 20.46 -13.91
CA TYR A 406 11.82 19.72 -15.04
C TYR A 406 10.83 20.56 -15.80
N GLU A 407 10.69 20.28 -17.10
CA GLU A 407 9.73 20.88 -18.00
C GLU A 407 8.86 19.80 -18.63
N ILE A 408 7.57 20.00 -18.62
CA ILE A 408 6.65 19.36 -19.56
C ILE A 408 6.46 20.32 -20.74
N LYS A 409 6.88 19.89 -21.93
CA LYS A 409 6.59 20.61 -23.17
C LYS A 409 5.53 19.84 -23.96
N THR A 410 4.37 20.46 -24.14
CA THR A 410 3.23 19.80 -24.78
C THR A 410 2.42 20.77 -25.61
N ASN A 411 1.57 20.23 -26.48
CA ASN A 411 0.47 21.00 -27.07
C ASN A 411 -0.78 20.72 -26.23
N ALA A 412 -1.38 21.74 -25.65
CA ALA A 412 -2.56 21.57 -24.82
C ALA A 412 -3.49 22.78 -24.95
N PHE A 413 -4.78 22.49 -24.89
CA PHE A 413 -5.85 23.49 -24.96
C PHE A 413 -6.99 23.10 -24.02
N ASP A 414 -7.49 24.10 -23.30
CA ASP A 414 -8.72 23.99 -22.50
C ASP A 414 -9.65 25.14 -22.95
N SER A 415 -10.93 24.82 -23.20
CA SER A 415 -11.91 25.84 -23.62
C SER A 415 -12.29 26.82 -22.51
N GLU A 416 -12.06 26.44 -21.27
CA GLU A 416 -12.31 27.21 -20.05
C GLU A 416 -11.03 27.27 -19.20
N TYR A 417 -11.12 27.52 -17.90
CA TYR A 417 -9.96 27.61 -17.00
C TYR A 417 -9.94 26.46 -15.94
N ASN A 418 -10.56 25.34 -16.26
CA ASN A 418 -10.75 24.27 -15.27
C ASN A 418 -9.71 23.14 -15.33
N VAL A 419 -8.75 23.23 -16.26
CA VAL A 419 -7.71 22.20 -16.41
C VAL A 419 -6.32 22.79 -16.23
N SER A 420 -5.49 22.09 -15.46
CA SER A 420 -4.09 22.41 -15.22
C SER A 420 -3.16 21.26 -15.55
N ALA A 421 -1.95 21.59 -15.98
CA ALA A 421 -0.81 20.67 -16.01
C ALA A 421 0.00 20.80 -14.72
N TYR A 422 0.58 19.70 -14.25
CA TYR A 422 1.38 19.72 -13.03
C TYR A 422 2.64 18.85 -13.12
N ILE A 423 3.64 19.28 -12.39
CA ILE A 423 4.86 18.54 -12.09
C ILE A 423 5.02 18.54 -10.56
N ASN A 424 4.85 17.38 -9.92
CA ASN A 424 4.85 17.25 -8.47
C ASN A 424 3.88 18.26 -7.82
N LEU A 425 4.40 19.22 -7.07
CA LEU A 425 3.61 20.25 -6.38
C LEU A 425 3.27 21.47 -7.24
N THR A 426 4.02 21.72 -8.34
CA THR A 426 3.75 22.86 -9.21
C THR A 426 2.63 22.56 -10.17
N GLU A 427 1.69 23.48 -10.28
CA GLU A 427 0.50 23.36 -11.12
C GLU A 427 0.24 24.68 -11.83
N GLU A 428 -0.02 24.63 -13.11
CA GLU A 428 -0.31 25.79 -13.93
C GLU A 428 -1.52 25.55 -14.84
N PRO A 429 -2.45 26.51 -14.97
CA PRO A 429 -3.58 26.40 -15.90
C PRO A 429 -3.12 26.22 -17.34
N ILE A 430 -3.79 25.34 -18.07
CA ILE A 430 -3.51 25.11 -19.49
C ILE A 430 -4.00 26.28 -20.31
N HIS A 431 -5.13 26.88 -19.96
CA HIS A 431 -5.72 28.00 -20.71
C HIS A 431 -4.84 29.24 -20.62
N ASN A 432 -4.76 29.97 -21.77
CA ASN A 432 -4.06 31.22 -21.83
C ASN A 432 -4.92 32.22 -22.61
N ALA A 433 -5.22 33.36 -21.98
CA ALA A 433 -6.03 34.44 -22.54
C ALA A 433 -5.47 35.05 -23.87
N SER A 434 -4.19 34.81 -24.19
CA SER A 434 -3.55 35.27 -25.43
C SER A 434 -3.61 34.24 -26.57
N GLN A 435 -4.54 33.31 -26.56
CA GLN A 435 -4.67 32.28 -27.59
C GLN A 435 -5.11 32.81 -28.95
N PRO A 436 -4.78 32.10 -30.06
CA PRO A 436 -5.22 32.45 -31.41
C PRO A 436 -6.74 32.54 -31.54
N GLU A 437 -7.21 33.33 -32.50
CA GLU A 437 -8.64 33.59 -32.74
C GLU A 437 -9.46 32.32 -33.08
N GLU A 438 -8.81 31.28 -33.64
CA GLU A 438 -9.48 30.01 -33.96
C GLU A 438 -9.24 28.97 -32.88
N LEU A 439 -10.22 28.72 -32.05
CA LEU A 439 -10.18 27.69 -31.02
C LEU A 439 -10.54 26.31 -31.60
N PRO A 440 -9.89 25.23 -31.16
CA PRO A 440 -10.24 23.87 -31.60
C PRO A 440 -11.57 23.44 -31.00
N THR A 441 -12.54 23.14 -31.86
CA THR A 441 -13.86 22.62 -31.48
C THR A 441 -14.02 21.12 -31.72
N THR A 442 -13.07 20.51 -32.43
CA THR A 442 -13.04 19.10 -32.75
C THR A 442 -11.62 18.54 -32.63
N HIS A 443 -11.50 17.22 -32.48
CA HIS A 443 -10.22 16.54 -32.57
C HIS A 443 -9.41 16.88 -33.82
N THR A 444 -10.06 16.91 -34.98
CA THR A 444 -9.39 17.22 -36.25
C THR A 444 -8.82 18.59 -36.24
N THR A 445 -9.57 19.58 -35.74
CA THR A 445 -9.12 20.98 -35.63
C THR A 445 -7.95 21.07 -34.65
N ALA A 446 -8.04 20.41 -33.47
CA ALA A 446 -6.98 20.39 -32.50
C ALA A 446 -5.69 19.74 -33.05
N CYS A 447 -5.80 18.61 -33.75
CA CYS A 447 -4.66 17.97 -34.40
C CYS A 447 -3.99 18.89 -35.42
N THR A 448 -4.77 19.59 -36.23
CA THR A 448 -4.26 20.54 -37.25
C THR A 448 -3.51 21.70 -36.62
N GLN A 449 -4.08 22.31 -35.57
CA GLN A 449 -3.49 23.45 -34.88
C GLN A 449 -2.27 23.05 -34.05
N PHE A 450 -2.27 21.86 -33.45
CA PHE A 450 -1.11 21.29 -32.73
C PHE A 450 0.06 21.06 -33.70
N ASN A 451 -0.22 20.54 -34.92
CA ASN A 451 0.80 20.44 -35.97
C ASN A 451 1.43 21.78 -36.38
N GLN A 452 0.69 22.84 -36.24
CA GLN A 452 1.17 24.21 -36.50
C GLN A 452 1.85 24.84 -35.26
N GLY A 453 1.90 24.12 -34.14
CA GLY A 453 2.49 24.59 -32.88
C GLY A 453 1.69 25.69 -32.17
N LYS A 454 0.43 25.90 -32.55
CA LYS A 454 -0.38 27.05 -32.04
C LYS A 454 -0.65 26.97 -30.53
N PHE A 455 -0.68 25.76 -29.94
CA PHE A 455 -0.97 25.53 -28.53
C PHE A 455 0.20 24.89 -27.80
N ALA A 456 1.43 25.14 -28.25
CA ALA A 456 2.63 24.68 -27.56
C ALA A 456 2.76 25.37 -26.19
N ARG A 457 3.00 24.60 -25.16
CA ARG A 457 3.13 25.01 -23.75
C ARG A 457 4.34 24.39 -23.11
N SER A 458 4.90 25.13 -22.17
CA SER A 458 5.94 24.66 -21.28
C SER A 458 5.50 24.88 -19.83
N PHE A 459 5.51 23.84 -19.03
CA PHE A 459 5.20 23.85 -17.60
C PHE A 459 6.44 23.39 -16.85
N TYR A 460 6.75 24.03 -15.72
CA TYR A 460 7.97 23.74 -14.98
C TYR A 460 7.66 23.28 -13.56
N GLY A 461 8.49 22.39 -13.04
CA GLY A 461 8.36 21.91 -11.67
C GLY A 461 9.68 21.45 -11.06
N LEU A 462 9.63 21.24 -9.75
CA LEU A 462 10.76 20.75 -8.92
C LEU A 462 10.61 19.28 -8.62
N VAL A 463 11.73 18.56 -8.75
CA VAL A 463 11.95 17.24 -8.14
C VAL A 463 12.95 17.40 -7.02
N ALA A 464 12.57 17.08 -5.80
CA ALA A 464 13.40 17.20 -4.60
C ALA A 464 13.74 15.84 -3.96
N ASP A 465 12.99 14.78 -4.24
CA ASP A 465 13.07 13.46 -3.58
C ASP A 465 13.34 12.30 -4.57
N GLY A 466 13.74 12.62 -5.81
CA GLY A 466 13.95 11.62 -6.86
C GLY A 466 12.66 11.06 -7.48
N THR A 467 11.50 11.66 -7.18
CA THR A 467 10.21 11.27 -7.74
C THR A 467 9.68 12.36 -8.66
N LEU A 468 9.43 12.02 -9.91
CA LEU A 468 8.81 12.90 -10.89
C LEU A 468 7.41 12.38 -11.23
N LYS A 469 6.40 13.05 -10.73
CA LYS A 469 5.02 12.85 -11.15
C LYS A 469 4.62 13.97 -12.09
N ILE A 470 4.22 13.60 -13.30
CA ILE A 470 3.69 14.50 -14.30
C ILE A 470 2.23 14.20 -14.53
N GLY A 471 1.43 15.21 -14.78
CA GLY A 471 0.03 14.97 -15.06
C GLY A 471 -0.74 16.19 -15.50
N ILE A 472 -2.02 15.94 -15.80
CA ILE A 472 -3.01 16.95 -16.17
C ILE A 472 -4.28 16.61 -15.41
N ARG A 473 -4.87 17.60 -14.75
CA ARG A 473 -6.06 17.39 -13.95
C ARG A 473 -7.01 18.58 -14.00
N THR A 474 -8.25 18.31 -13.65
CA THR A 474 -9.21 19.38 -13.41
C THR A 474 -8.95 20.04 -12.05
N THR A 475 -8.95 21.37 -12.01
CA THR A 475 -8.89 22.17 -10.77
C THR A 475 -10.30 22.46 -10.24
N SER A 476 -11.28 22.46 -11.13
CA SER A 476 -12.72 22.50 -10.84
C SER A 476 -13.41 21.52 -11.77
N PRO A 477 -14.61 21.00 -11.44
CA PRO A 477 -15.34 20.16 -12.38
C PRO A 477 -15.52 20.85 -13.74
N LEU A 478 -15.34 20.10 -14.82
CA LEU A 478 -15.62 20.59 -16.18
C LEU A 478 -17.06 21.07 -16.26
N THR A 479 -17.29 22.17 -16.99
CA THR A 479 -18.63 22.66 -17.27
C THR A 479 -19.23 21.94 -18.48
N ALA A 480 -20.56 21.90 -18.58
CA ALA A 480 -21.23 21.23 -19.68
C ALA A 480 -20.80 21.79 -21.03
N GLY A 481 -20.26 20.95 -21.90
CA GLY A 481 -19.73 21.32 -23.22
C GLY A 481 -18.28 21.77 -23.22
N GLU A 482 -17.62 21.89 -22.09
CA GLU A 482 -16.19 22.18 -22.00
C GLU A 482 -15.37 21.05 -22.62
N THR A 483 -14.34 21.43 -23.36
CA THR A 483 -13.44 20.49 -24.01
C THR A 483 -11.99 20.80 -23.68
N PHE A 484 -11.26 19.75 -23.41
CA PHE A 484 -9.83 19.76 -23.20
C PHE A 484 -9.14 18.86 -24.23
N TYR A 485 -8.04 19.30 -24.77
CA TYR A 485 -7.21 18.56 -25.70
C TYR A 485 -5.76 18.56 -25.26
N ILE A 486 -5.08 17.42 -25.37
CA ILE A 486 -3.64 17.28 -25.18
C ILE A 486 -3.04 16.47 -26.34
N GLY A 487 -1.90 16.91 -26.83
CA GLY A 487 -1.12 16.23 -27.86
C GLY A 487 0.20 15.68 -27.34
N LYS A 488 1.14 15.51 -28.26
CA LYS A 488 2.49 15.00 -27.97
C LYS A 488 3.14 15.81 -26.84
N THR A 489 3.66 15.08 -25.86
CA THR A 489 4.28 15.62 -24.66
C THR A 489 5.73 15.18 -24.57
N GLN A 490 6.60 16.07 -24.11
CA GLN A 490 8.00 15.83 -23.82
C GLN A 490 8.28 16.17 -22.36
N VAL A 491 9.11 15.36 -21.71
CA VAL A 491 9.64 15.62 -20.38
C VAL A 491 11.12 15.92 -20.52
N ILE A 492 11.51 17.12 -20.08
CA ILE A 492 12.87 17.63 -20.26
C ILE A 492 13.45 18.00 -18.89
N TYR A 493 14.63 17.50 -18.60
CA TYR A 493 15.39 17.92 -17.43
C TYR A 493 15.97 19.33 -17.66
N ARG A 494 15.73 20.22 -16.71
CA ARG A 494 16.12 21.64 -16.79
C ARG A 494 17.20 22.05 -15.79
N GLU A 495 17.69 21.12 -15.05
CA GLU A 495 18.75 21.33 -14.05
C GLU A 495 18.49 22.56 -13.16
N LYS A 496 19.17 23.68 -13.39
CA LYS A 496 18.98 24.99 -12.74
C LYS A 496 18.77 26.09 -13.79
N ASN A 497 18.13 25.75 -14.89
CA ASN A 497 17.87 26.68 -15.98
C ASN A 497 17.18 27.95 -15.47
N PRO A 498 17.64 29.16 -15.82
CA PRO A 498 17.12 30.41 -15.26
C PRO A 498 15.64 30.64 -15.49
N ALA A 499 15.12 30.25 -16.65
CA ALA A 499 13.69 30.44 -16.99
C ALA A 499 12.82 29.48 -16.18
N ALA A 500 13.21 28.20 -16.12
CA ALA A 500 12.56 27.18 -15.32
C ALA A 500 12.58 27.56 -13.83
N LEU A 501 13.73 28.01 -13.34
CA LEU A 501 13.91 28.40 -11.95
C LEU A 501 13.01 29.60 -11.57
N THR A 502 12.90 30.58 -12.45
CA THR A 502 12.03 31.74 -12.24
C THR A 502 10.56 31.33 -12.19
N SER A 503 10.12 30.47 -13.12
CA SER A 503 8.73 29.97 -13.15
C SER A 503 8.41 29.20 -11.88
N VAL A 504 9.26 28.24 -11.49
CA VAL A 504 9.03 27.41 -10.31
C VAL A 504 9.06 28.23 -9.02
N LEU A 505 10.00 29.18 -8.87
CA LEU A 505 10.00 30.08 -7.72
C LEU A 505 8.68 30.85 -7.59
N ASN A 506 8.18 31.41 -8.70
CA ASN A 506 6.89 32.11 -8.69
C ASN A 506 5.74 31.19 -8.27
N SER A 507 5.70 29.97 -8.77
CA SER A 507 4.69 28.98 -8.37
C SER A 507 4.77 28.68 -6.88
N TYR A 508 5.99 28.52 -6.33
CA TYR A 508 6.19 28.29 -4.90
C TYR A 508 5.82 29.50 -4.03
N TYR A 509 6.03 30.72 -4.52
CA TYR A 509 5.55 31.92 -3.82
C TYR A 509 4.02 31.95 -3.75
N LEU A 510 3.33 31.62 -4.85
CA LEU A 510 1.87 31.54 -4.87
C LEU A 510 1.36 30.42 -3.93
N MET A 511 2.02 29.27 -3.91
CA MET A 511 1.69 28.19 -2.97
C MET A 511 1.89 28.64 -1.52
N ALA A 512 2.94 29.38 -1.23
CA ALA A 512 3.19 29.92 0.11
C ALA A 512 2.08 30.90 0.53
N GLU A 513 1.70 31.83 -0.33
CA GLU A 513 0.59 32.76 -0.05
C GLU A 513 -0.74 32.02 0.17
N ALA A 514 -1.06 31.06 -0.70
CA ALA A 514 -2.25 30.22 -0.53
C ALA A 514 -2.20 29.41 0.79
N THR A 515 -1.01 28.95 1.17
CA THR A 515 -0.77 28.28 2.43
C THR A 515 -1.01 29.19 3.61
N PHE A 516 -0.51 30.42 3.56
CA PHE A 516 -0.69 31.39 4.65
C PHE A 516 -2.13 31.90 4.78
N ALA A 517 -2.91 31.85 3.73
CA ALA A 517 -4.31 32.27 3.75
C ALA A 517 -5.26 31.26 4.40
N ARG A 518 -4.83 30.04 4.66
CA ARG A 518 -5.65 29.03 5.33
C ARG A 518 -5.82 29.33 6.82
N PRO A 519 -6.98 29.00 7.41
CA PRO A 519 -7.29 29.32 8.81
C PRO A 519 -6.54 28.46 9.83
N GLU A 520 -6.01 27.30 9.43
CA GLU A 520 -5.35 26.37 10.34
C GLU A 520 -4.04 26.99 10.89
N LYS A 521 -3.84 26.82 12.18
CA LYS A 521 -2.64 27.32 12.87
C LYS A 521 -1.40 26.52 12.49
N PHE A 522 -0.27 27.21 12.44
CA PHE A 522 1.07 26.64 12.29
C PHE A 522 2.11 27.59 12.89
N TYR A 523 3.34 27.14 13.06
CA TYR A 523 4.42 27.97 13.60
C TYR A 523 4.70 29.19 12.70
N ILE A 524 4.48 30.39 13.26
CA ILE A 524 4.57 31.66 12.50
C ILE A 524 5.98 31.93 11.95
N GLY A 525 7.04 31.40 12.58
CA GLY A 525 8.40 31.55 12.11
C GLY A 525 8.66 30.99 10.72
N TYR A 526 7.86 30.04 10.24
CA TYR A 526 7.97 29.53 8.86
C TYR A 526 7.57 30.55 7.81
N ARG A 527 6.59 31.42 8.12
CA ARG A 527 6.26 32.56 7.23
C ARG A 527 7.47 33.48 7.07
N THR A 528 8.07 33.89 8.17
CA THR A 528 9.25 34.76 8.15
C THR A 528 10.43 34.12 7.41
N ALA A 529 10.63 32.80 7.58
CA ALA A 529 11.65 32.06 6.85
C ALA A 529 11.43 32.09 5.34
N ILE A 530 10.20 31.81 4.87
CA ILE A 530 9.86 31.84 3.43
C ILE A 530 10.03 33.24 2.87
N GLU A 531 9.61 34.29 3.57
CA GLU A 531 9.81 35.68 3.14
C GLU A 531 11.32 36.02 3.01
N THR A 532 12.15 35.53 3.93
CA THR A 532 13.60 35.71 3.88
C THR A 532 14.21 34.98 2.68
N TYR A 533 13.79 33.74 2.39
CA TYR A 533 14.26 32.95 1.26
C TYR A 533 13.84 33.61 -0.07
N ARG A 534 12.61 34.10 -0.15
CA ARG A 534 12.11 34.85 -1.29
C ARG A 534 12.96 36.09 -1.55
N ASN A 535 13.14 36.95 -0.56
CA ASN A 535 13.93 38.18 -0.69
C ASN A 535 15.38 37.87 -1.13
N THR A 536 15.98 36.79 -0.61
CA THR A 536 17.32 36.36 -0.99
C THR A 536 17.34 35.91 -2.45
N ALA A 537 16.37 35.10 -2.90
CA ALA A 537 16.27 34.61 -4.27
C ALA A 537 16.05 35.75 -5.28
N GLU A 538 15.27 36.79 -4.91
CA GLU A 538 14.97 37.94 -5.75
C GLU A 538 16.15 38.95 -5.82
N SER A 539 17.02 38.98 -4.82
CA SER A 539 18.16 39.88 -4.74
C SER A 539 19.38 39.45 -5.57
N THR A 540 19.39 38.24 -6.11
CA THR A 540 20.52 37.67 -6.83
C THR A 540 20.15 37.13 -8.22
N THR A 541 21.14 37.09 -9.12
CA THR A 541 21.06 36.41 -10.42
C THR A 541 21.78 35.06 -10.41
N ASP A 542 22.43 34.71 -9.28
CA ASP A 542 23.12 33.43 -9.15
C ASP A 542 22.11 32.28 -9.01
N ASN A 543 22.12 31.40 -10.00
CA ASN A 543 21.14 30.30 -10.09
C ASN A 543 21.35 29.25 -8.98
N ASP A 544 22.55 29.06 -8.49
CA ASP A 544 22.82 28.12 -7.39
C ASP A 544 22.17 28.64 -6.10
N THR A 545 22.37 29.89 -5.79
CA THR A 545 21.74 30.55 -4.64
C THR A 545 20.21 30.49 -4.76
N ARG A 546 19.67 30.90 -5.90
CA ARG A 546 18.21 30.89 -6.16
C ARG A 546 17.62 29.49 -6.02
N TYR A 547 18.27 28.46 -6.56
CA TYR A 547 17.85 27.07 -6.44
C TYR A 547 17.88 26.58 -5.00
N ASN A 548 18.91 26.94 -4.22
CA ASN A 548 18.99 26.60 -2.80
C ASN A 548 17.85 27.27 -2.01
N GLN A 549 17.48 28.52 -2.35
CA GLN A 549 16.32 29.16 -1.73
C GLN A 549 15.01 28.46 -2.10
N LEU A 550 14.85 28.02 -3.35
CA LEU A 550 13.69 27.21 -3.77
C LEU A 550 13.56 25.93 -2.94
N LEU A 551 14.65 25.19 -2.75
CA LEU A 551 14.66 24.01 -1.90
C LEU A 551 14.32 24.34 -0.44
N ALA A 552 14.82 25.44 0.08
CA ALA A 552 14.49 25.90 1.43
C ALA A 552 13.00 26.24 1.57
N ILE A 553 12.40 26.88 0.57
CA ILE A 553 10.96 27.16 0.54
C ILE A 553 10.17 25.85 0.48
N HIS A 554 10.55 24.91 -0.41
CA HIS A 554 9.92 23.58 -0.52
C HIS A 554 9.90 22.86 0.84
N ASN A 555 11.05 22.69 1.48
CA ASN A 555 11.15 22.02 2.78
C ASN A 555 10.38 22.75 3.89
N THR A 556 10.29 24.07 3.82
CA THR A 556 9.53 24.86 4.81
C THR A 556 8.03 24.70 4.62
N LEU A 557 7.54 24.58 3.38
CA LEU A 557 6.13 24.29 3.09
C LEU A 557 5.74 22.91 3.63
N ASP A 558 6.60 21.91 3.49
CA ASP A 558 6.39 20.59 4.11
C ASP A 558 6.37 20.69 5.63
N SER A 559 7.29 21.48 6.22
CA SER A 559 7.30 21.75 7.66
C SER A 559 6.03 22.45 8.14
N ILE A 560 5.43 23.33 7.34
CA ILE A 560 4.15 23.97 7.66
C ILE A 560 3.00 22.93 7.68
N ASN A 561 2.98 22.01 6.74
CA ASN A 561 1.96 20.95 6.73
C ASN A 561 2.06 20.08 7.98
N ILE A 562 3.27 19.65 8.35
CA ILE A 562 3.51 18.93 9.62
C ILE A 562 3.09 19.80 10.82
N SER A 563 3.44 21.08 10.80
CA SER A 563 3.07 22.01 11.88
C SER A 563 1.57 22.13 12.08
N ARG A 564 0.80 22.14 11.00
CA ARG A 564 -0.68 22.17 11.08
C ARG A 564 -1.25 20.95 11.76
N GLU A 565 -0.78 19.75 11.38
CA GLU A 565 -1.20 18.50 12.01
C GLU A 565 -0.85 18.49 13.51
N LEU A 566 0.34 18.98 13.86
CA LEU A 566 0.77 19.11 15.24
C LEU A 566 -0.09 20.12 16.02
N TYR A 567 -0.41 21.27 15.44
CA TYR A 567 -1.26 22.29 16.08
C TYR A 567 -2.71 21.83 16.23
N ASP A 568 -3.27 21.10 15.27
CA ASP A 568 -4.57 20.45 15.40
C ASP A 568 -4.59 19.42 16.55
N THR A 569 -3.53 18.62 16.61
CA THR A 569 -3.34 17.66 17.72
C THR A 569 -3.18 18.37 19.04
N LEU A 570 -2.39 19.45 19.09
CA LEU A 570 -2.16 20.25 20.28
C LEU A 570 -3.44 20.92 20.78
N GLN A 571 -4.29 21.39 19.87
CA GLN A 571 -5.60 21.94 20.23
C GLN A 571 -6.46 20.92 20.98
N LYS A 572 -6.62 19.73 20.40
CA LYS A 572 -7.39 18.63 21.00
C LYS A 572 -6.83 18.22 22.38
N LYS A 573 -5.51 18.18 22.47
CA LYS A 573 -4.84 17.82 23.71
C LYS A 573 -4.99 18.92 24.78
N LEU A 574 -4.97 20.20 24.39
CA LEU A 574 -5.24 21.34 25.30
C LEU A 574 -6.68 21.29 25.84
N GLU A 575 -7.65 21.01 24.99
CA GLU A 575 -9.04 20.84 25.41
C GLU A 575 -9.19 19.69 26.41
N TRP A 576 -8.54 18.57 26.15
CA TRP A 576 -8.53 17.44 27.07
C TRP A 576 -7.83 17.76 28.40
N MET A 577 -6.66 18.36 28.35
CA MET A 577 -5.90 18.75 29.56
C MET A 577 -6.69 19.75 30.40
N GLN A 578 -7.38 20.70 29.79
CA GLN A 578 -8.26 21.65 30.51
C GLN A 578 -9.38 20.92 31.25
N ALA A 579 -9.99 19.92 30.60
CA ALA A 579 -11.05 19.13 31.22
C ALA A 579 -10.52 18.34 32.44
N GLU A 580 -9.34 17.75 32.34
CA GLU A 580 -8.73 17.01 33.46
C GLU A 580 -8.29 17.94 34.58
N ILE A 581 -7.73 19.13 34.27
CA ILE A 581 -7.42 20.17 35.29
C ILE A 581 -8.70 20.60 36.01
N THR A 582 -9.78 20.85 35.30
CA THR A 582 -11.06 21.27 35.92
C THR A 582 -11.59 20.22 36.89
N LYS A 583 -11.51 18.92 36.51
CA LYS A 583 -11.87 17.83 37.42
C LYS A 583 -10.95 17.76 38.63
N ALA A 584 -9.64 17.93 38.40
CA ALA A 584 -8.64 17.93 39.46
C ALA A 584 -8.82 19.09 40.44
N GLU A 585 -9.20 20.26 39.98
CA GLU A 585 -9.52 21.42 40.82
C GLU A 585 -10.74 21.17 41.72
N GLN A 586 -11.77 20.54 41.18
CA GLN A 586 -12.95 20.14 41.97
C GLN A 586 -12.60 19.14 43.07
N GLY A 587 -11.58 18.30 42.83
CA GLY A 587 -11.06 17.33 43.81
C GLY A 587 -9.93 17.85 44.71
N ASN A 588 -9.48 19.10 44.56
CA ASN A 588 -8.35 19.70 45.27
C ASN A 588 -6.99 19.03 45.08
N TYR A 589 -6.71 18.50 43.87
CA TYR A 589 -5.45 17.81 43.57
C TYR A 589 -4.68 18.34 42.36
N CYS A 590 -5.07 19.46 41.79
CA CYS A 590 -4.31 20.15 40.76
C CYS A 590 -3.28 21.07 41.38
N ASN A 591 -2.01 20.89 41.07
CA ASN A 591 -0.92 21.75 41.54
C ASN A 591 -0.71 22.98 40.65
N ALA A 592 0.03 23.96 41.13
CA ALA A 592 0.33 25.17 40.39
C ALA A 592 1.19 24.90 39.15
N GLU A 593 2.15 23.96 39.22
CA GLU A 593 3.04 23.61 38.10
C GLU A 593 2.26 23.06 36.88
N THR A 594 1.21 22.26 37.11
CA THR A 594 0.33 21.75 36.04
C THR A 594 -0.40 22.89 35.33
N LYS A 595 -0.90 23.88 36.11
CA LYS A 595 -1.58 25.06 35.56
C LYS A 595 -0.62 25.94 34.77
N ASP A 596 0.56 26.21 35.34
CA ASP A 596 1.59 27.01 34.68
C ASP A 596 2.04 26.38 33.37
N LEU A 597 2.19 25.05 33.34
CA LEU A 597 2.50 24.32 32.10
C LEU A 597 1.38 24.45 31.06
N TYR A 598 0.12 24.28 31.47
CA TYR A 598 -1.03 24.45 30.60
C TYR A 598 -1.10 25.86 30.01
N GLU A 599 -1.00 26.91 30.83
CA GLU A 599 -1.04 28.31 30.41
C GLU A 599 0.12 28.65 29.46
N LYS A 600 1.31 28.13 29.74
CA LYS A 600 2.48 28.28 28.86
C LYS A 600 2.24 27.68 27.49
N ILE A 601 1.72 26.47 27.42
CA ILE A 601 1.45 25.76 26.15
C ILE A 601 0.30 26.46 25.42
N LEU A 602 -0.76 26.84 26.12
CA LEU A 602 -1.89 27.58 25.56
C LEU A 602 -1.43 28.93 24.97
N GLY A 603 -0.54 29.62 25.64
CA GLY A 603 0.07 30.86 25.14
C GLY A 603 0.85 30.63 23.86
N ALA A 604 1.69 29.59 23.81
CA ALA A 604 2.47 29.25 22.63
C ALA A 604 1.55 28.81 21.44
N TYR A 605 0.50 28.06 21.74
CA TYR A 605 -0.51 27.67 20.74
C TYR A 605 -1.27 28.90 20.18
N ASN A 606 -1.71 29.81 21.04
CA ASN A 606 -2.46 30.98 20.64
C ASN A 606 -1.63 31.94 19.81
N GLN A 607 -0.36 32.12 20.14
CA GLN A 607 0.58 33.00 19.46
C GLN A 607 1.29 32.29 18.26
N CYS A 608 1.09 31.00 18.05
CA CYS A 608 1.75 30.20 17.03
C CYS A 608 3.30 30.25 17.11
N THR A 609 3.85 30.23 18.33
CA THR A 609 5.30 30.42 18.58
C THR A 609 6.07 29.13 18.82
N ALA A 610 5.38 27.97 18.92
CA ALA A 610 6.03 26.67 19.04
C ALA A 610 6.33 26.09 17.65
N ASP A 611 7.59 25.85 17.32
CA ASP A 611 8.01 25.10 16.14
C ASP A 611 7.63 23.61 16.25
N ASN A 612 7.88 22.82 15.21
CA ASN A 612 7.49 21.40 15.19
C ASN A 612 8.14 20.60 16.34
N GLY A 613 9.40 20.88 16.66
CA GLY A 613 10.10 20.22 17.76
C GLY A 613 9.54 20.62 19.13
N SER A 614 9.30 21.91 19.32
CA SER A 614 8.69 22.45 20.56
C SER A 614 7.27 21.94 20.74
N THR A 615 6.48 21.85 19.66
CA THR A 615 5.10 21.34 19.69
C THR A 615 5.06 19.88 20.06
N SER A 616 5.94 19.05 19.47
CA SER A 616 6.08 17.63 19.84
C SER A 616 6.46 17.48 21.31
N LEU A 617 7.42 18.26 21.80
CA LEU A 617 7.81 18.25 23.21
C LEU A 617 6.66 18.68 24.14
N TYR A 618 5.84 19.63 23.73
CA TYR A 618 4.65 20.02 24.48
C TYR A 618 3.61 18.90 24.54
N LEU A 619 3.39 18.20 23.43
CA LEU A 619 2.49 17.04 23.38
C LEU A 619 2.94 15.93 24.34
N ASP A 620 4.25 15.61 24.34
CA ASP A 620 4.82 14.62 25.27
C ASP A 620 4.67 15.04 26.74
N LYS A 621 4.98 16.31 27.07
CA LYS A 621 4.82 16.83 28.42
C LYS A 621 3.37 16.88 28.89
N MET A 622 2.46 17.19 27.99
CA MET A 622 1.02 17.15 28.30
C MET A 622 0.56 15.73 28.57
N GLU A 623 1.01 14.76 27.75
CA GLU A 623 0.69 13.35 27.95
C GLU A 623 1.18 12.86 29.33
N GLU A 624 2.44 13.16 29.67
CA GLU A 624 3.00 12.85 30.99
C GLU A 624 2.21 13.50 32.13
N THR A 625 1.85 14.77 31.97
CA THR A 625 1.10 15.52 32.99
C THR A 625 -0.30 14.98 33.18
N ILE A 626 -1.01 14.68 32.08
CA ILE A 626 -2.33 14.08 32.11
C ILE A 626 -2.27 12.69 32.74
N HIS A 627 -1.23 11.89 32.37
CA HIS A 627 -1.00 10.60 32.99
C HIS A 627 -0.85 10.75 34.51
N ASN A 628 0.00 11.66 34.96
CA ASN A 628 0.21 11.88 36.38
C ASN A 628 -1.07 12.32 37.11
N ILE A 629 -1.88 13.19 36.52
CA ILE A 629 -3.17 13.59 37.07
C ILE A 629 -4.11 12.37 37.17
N ARG A 630 -4.18 11.55 36.13
CA ARG A 630 -5.12 10.44 36.04
C ARG A 630 -4.74 9.23 36.88
N TYR A 631 -3.44 8.92 36.96
CA TYR A 631 -2.96 7.72 37.66
C TYR A 631 -2.79 7.93 39.17
N ASN A 632 -2.69 9.15 39.66
CA ASN A 632 -2.53 9.37 41.08
C ASN A 632 -3.85 9.13 41.82
N TYR A 633 -3.77 8.47 42.99
CA TYR A 633 -4.87 8.42 43.94
C TYR A 633 -5.00 9.77 44.65
N GLN A 634 -6.14 10.36 44.50
CA GLN A 634 -6.38 11.73 44.94
C GLN A 634 -7.21 11.80 46.20
N ARG A 635 -7.78 10.66 46.54
CA ARG A 635 -8.57 10.47 47.77
C ARG A 635 -8.15 9.16 48.41
N GLY A 636 -8.02 9.19 49.70
CA GLY A 636 -7.64 8.05 50.52
C GLY A 636 -6.14 7.95 50.81
N ASP A 637 -5.85 7.19 51.83
CA ASP A 637 -4.48 6.85 52.28
C ASP A 637 -4.29 5.34 52.43
N GLY A 638 -5.32 4.57 52.04
CA GLY A 638 -5.34 3.10 52.05
C GLY A 638 -5.64 2.50 53.41
N THR A 639 -6.13 3.27 54.38
CA THR A 639 -6.65 2.75 55.66
C THR A 639 -8.11 2.34 55.56
N ALA A 640 -8.63 1.64 56.54
CA ALA A 640 -10.05 1.24 56.62
C ALA A 640 -10.97 2.47 56.65
N GLU A 641 -10.58 3.51 57.39
CA GLU A 641 -11.33 4.74 57.54
C GLU A 641 -11.26 5.62 56.28
N ASN A 642 -10.19 5.53 55.52
CA ASN A 642 -9.92 6.38 54.37
C ASN A 642 -9.27 5.54 53.23
N PRO A 643 -10.03 4.63 52.56
CA PRO A 643 -9.49 3.77 51.52
C PRO A 643 -9.08 4.55 50.26
N TYR A 644 -8.10 4.03 49.52
CA TYR A 644 -7.81 4.56 48.18
C TYR A 644 -9.05 4.44 47.30
N ILE A 645 -9.45 5.54 46.67
CA ILE A 645 -10.64 5.60 45.83
C ILE A 645 -10.27 5.39 44.37
N ILE A 646 -10.92 4.43 43.73
CA ILE A 646 -10.76 4.07 42.33
C ILE A 646 -11.96 4.59 41.56
N SER A 647 -11.74 5.52 40.66
CA SER A 647 -12.77 6.12 39.80
C SER A 647 -12.52 5.85 38.31
N ARG A 648 -11.40 5.25 37.92
CA ARG A 648 -11.00 5.11 36.52
C ARG A 648 -9.95 3.99 36.33
N PRO A 649 -9.80 3.50 35.06
CA PRO A 649 -8.87 2.39 34.75
C PRO A 649 -7.43 2.71 35.13
N GLU A 650 -6.97 3.94 34.91
CA GLU A 650 -5.60 4.34 35.17
C GLU A 650 -5.22 4.19 36.66
N GLN A 651 -6.14 4.53 37.55
CA GLN A 651 -5.94 4.33 39.01
C GLN A 651 -5.91 2.84 39.35
N MET A 652 -6.79 2.05 38.71
CA MET A 652 -6.77 0.60 38.88
C MET A 652 -5.41 0.02 38.48
N MET A 653 -4.85 0.43 37.36
CA MET A 653 -3.53 0.03 36.89
C MET A 653 -2.37 0.41 37.84
N GLN A 654 -2.58 1.30 38.77
CA GLN A 654 -1.57 1.71 39.76
C GLN A 654 -1.74 1.07 41.15
N MET A 655 -2.73 0.18 41.33
CA MET A 655 -2.99 -0.43 42.64
C MET A 655 -1.75 -1.11 43.24
N HIS A 656 -0.94 -1.78 42.39
CA HIS A 656 0.28 -2.47 42.83
C HIS A 656 1.35 -1.53 43.42
N LYS A 657 1.38 -0.26 43.02
CA LYS A 657 2.37 0.71 43.46
C LYS A 657 2.14 1.18 44.91
N VAL A 658 0.93 1.06 45.43
CA VAL A 658 0.59 1.47 46.78
C VAL A 658 0.50 0.33 47.79
N LEU A 659 0.73 -0.92 47.29
CA LEU A 659 0.76 -2.07 48.18
C LEU A 659 2.01 -2.02 49.09
N VAL A 660 1.79 -2.24 50.38
CA VAL A 660 2.85 -2.26 51.37
C VAL A 660 2.92 -3.64 51.97
N LYS A 661 4.12 -4.24 52.01
CA LYS A 661 4.35 -5.57 52.57
C LYS A 661 3.87 -5.67 54.03
N GLU A 662 3.16 -6.75 54.33
CA GLU A 662 2.67 -7.05 55.68
C GLU A 662 1.72 -5.96 56.26
N LYS A 663 1.08 -5.22 55.36
CA LYS A 663 0.08 -4.21 55.72
C LYS A 663 -1.22 -4.45 54.96
N MET A 664 -2.35 -4.28 55.64
CA MET A 664 -3.65 -4.30 55.01
C MET A 664 -3.87 -2.96 54.26
N ILE A 665 -4.20 -3.01 52.99
CA ILE A 665 -4.51 -1.87 52.17
C ILE A 665 -5.96 -1.94 51.73
N TYR A 666 -6.66 -0.84 51.91
CA TYR A 666 -8.07 -0.73 51.56
C TYR A 666 -8.27 0.10 50.30
N PHE A 667 -9.04 -0.47 49.37
CA PHE A 667 -9.48 0.18 48.14
C PHE A 667 -11.00 0.25 48.12
N ALA A 668 -11.54 1.32 47.58
CA ALA A 668 -12.98 1.43 47.34
C ALA A 668 -13.24 2.08 45.97
N MET A 669 -14.31 1.66 45.28
CA MET A 669 -14.74 2.29 44.05
C MET A 669 -15.75 3.40 44.31
N ASP A 670 -15.82 4.41 43.46
CA ASP A 670 -16.88 5.40 43.43
C ASP A 670 -17.38 5.69 42.00
N ALA A 671 -16.90 4.93 41.01
CA ALA A 671 -17.38 4.91 39.63
C ALA A 671 -17.19 3.53 39.01
N ASP A 672 -17.94 3.23 37.96
CA ASP A 672 -17.65 2.07 37.11
C ASP A 672 -16.32 2.24 36.37
N VAL A 673 -15.59 1.14 36.20
CA VAL A 673 -14.29 1.11 35.54
C VAL A 673 -14.36 0.20 34.32
N ASP A 674 -14.15 0.76 33.12
CA ASP A 674 -14.05 -0.01 31.89
C ASP A 674 -12.59 -0.23 31.53
N MET A 675 -12.14 -1.49 31.61
CA MET A 675 -10.77 -1.91 31.31
C MET A 675 -10.52 -2.15 29.83
N LYS A 676 -11.45 -1.78 28.95
CA LYS A 676 -11.29 -1.94 27.50
C LYS A 676 -10.09 -1.13 26.99
N GLY A 677 -9.14 -1.81 26.38
CA GLY A 677 -7.91 -1.20 25.88
C GLY A 677 -6.76 -1.17 26.90
N TYR A 678 -6.99 -1.59 28.13
CA TYR A 678 -5.98 -1.79 29.15
C TYR A 678 -5.69 -3.29 29.34
N THR A 679 -4.43 -3.65 29.40
CA THR A 679 -4.01 -4.99 29.78
C THR A 679 -3.78 -5.02 31.27
N TRP A 680 -4.56 -5.82 31.99
CA TRP A 680 -4.49 -5.86 33.44
C TRP A 680 -3.28 -6.66 33.92
N GLU A 681 -2.45 -6.05 34.73
CA GLU A 681 -1.37 -6.71 35.45
C GLU A 681 -1.92 -7.19 36.80
N GLN A 682 -1.93 -8.49 37.00
CA GLN A 682 -2.52 -9.11 38.20
C GLN A 682 -1.85 -8.66 39.49
N LEU A 683 -2.64 -8.38 40.51
CA LEU A 683 -2.12 -7.99 41.81
C LEU A 683 -1.61 -9.20 42.59
N ASN A 684 -0.55 -9.00 43.36
CA ASN A 684 -0.08 -9.96 44.35
C ASN A 684 0.31 -11.31 43.69
N THR A 685 1.26 -11.28 42.77
CA THR A 685 1.78 -12.46 42.07
C THR A 685 2.78 -13.26 42.93
N ALA A 686 3.08 -14.50 42.54
CA ALA A 686 3.96 -15.40 43.27
C ALA A 686 5.44 -15.02 43.37
N ASP A 687 5.88 -13.97 42.66
CA ASP A 687 7.26 -13.53 42.64
C ASP A 687 7.67 -12.73 43.88
N ASN A 688 8.15 -13.45 44.88
CA ASN A 688 8.99 -13.00 46.02
C ASN A 688 8.45 -11.95 46.99
N ASN A 689 7.27 -11.38 46.84
CA ASN A 689 6.77 -10.33 47.75
C ASN A 689 5.25 -10.38 48.00
N TYR A 690 4.62 -11.51 47.96
CA TYR A 690 3.17 -11.70 48.06
C TYR A 690 2.60 -11.57 49.49
N ARG A 691 3.22 -10.78 50.33
CA ARG A 691 2.70 -10.50 51.68
C ARG A 691 1.92 -9.18 51.67
N HIS A 692 0.91 -9.12 50.80
CA HIS A 692 -0.01 -7.96 50.75
C HIS A 692 -1.42 -8.42 51.07
N TRP A 693 -2.05 -7.73 52.00
CA TRP A 693 -3.45 -7.92 52.35
C TRP A 693 -4.27 -6.82 51.70
N ILE A 694 -5.34 -7.22 51.05
CA ILE A 694 -6.11 -6.31 50.25
C ILE A 694 -7.59 -6.41 50.63
N ASN A 695 -8.17 -5.31 51.03
CA ASN A 695 -9.61 -5.17 51.16
C ASN A 695 -10.13 -4.28 50.02
N PHE A 696 -10.96 -4.87 49.17
CA PHE A 696 -11.52 -4.21 48.01
C PHE A 696 -13.05 -4.12 48.11
N ASP A 697 -13.59 -2.90 48.23
CA ASP A 697 -15.02 -2.65 48.26
C ASP A 697 -15.45 -1.94 46.97
N GLY A 698 -16.16 -2.65 46.09
CA GLY A 698 -16.72 -2.08 44.88
C GLY A 698 -17.84 -1.06 45.10
N ARG A 699 -18.43 -0.98 46.32
CA ARG A 699 -19.55 -0.09 46.67
C ARG A 699 -20.73 -0.15 45.69
N GLY A 700 -20.92 -1.28 45.01
CA GLY A 700 -21.95 -1.49 44.02
C GLY A 700 -21.55 -0.96 42.62
N TYR A 701 -20.31 -0.70 42.34
CA TYR A 701 -19.80 -0.39 41.00
C TYR A 701 -19.26 -1.63 40.27
N ILE A 702 -18.99 -1.46 39.00
CA ILE A 702 -18.69 -2.52 38.05
C ILE A 702 -17.30 -2.35 37.42
N ILE A 703 -16.56 -3.46 37.26
CA ILE A 703 -15.35 -3.54 36.46
C ILE A 703 -15.71 -4.30 35.17
N ARG A 704 -15.58 -3.62 34.02
CA ARG A 704 -15.91 -4.19 32.70
C ARG A 704 -14.66 -4.55 31.92
N ASN A 705 -14.80 -5.56 31.01
CA ASN A 705 -13.79 -5.91 30.01
C ASN A 705 -12.40 -6.24 30.61
N LEU A 706 -12.37 -6.79 31.81
CA LEU A 706 -11.11 -7.18 32.44
C LEU A 706 -10.42 -8.28 31.61
N THR A 707 -9.17 -8.02 31.19
CA THR A 707 -8.34 -8.98 30.48
C THR A 707 -6.93 -8.97 31.09
N PRO A 708 -6.54 -10.02 31.82
CA PRO A 708 -5.20 -10.12 32.41
C PRO A 708 -4.11 -10.37 31.38
N SER A 709 -2.90 -9.96 31.70
CA SER A 709 -1.79 -9.81 30.75
C SER A 709 -0.96 -11.06 30.56
N SER A 710 -1.15 -12.22 31.13
CA SER A 710 -0.06 -13.17 30.99
C SER A 710 -0.38 -14.66 30.99
N ASP A 711 0.52 -15.40 30.33
CA ASP A 711 0.72 -16.84 30.41
C ASP A 711 1.52 -17.27 31.64
N GLU A 712 1.92 -16.35 32.52
CA GLU A 712 2.67 -16.63 33.75
C GLU A 712 1.82 -16.36 34.99
N GLY A 713 1.99 -17.23 36.01
CA GLY A 713 1.29 -17.11 37.28
C GLY A 713 -0.18 -17.57 37.23
N TYR A 714 -1.04 -16.85 37.93
CA TYR A 714 -2.49 -17.12 38.06
C TYR A 714 -3.31 -16.01 37.44
N PRO A 715 -3.58 -16.04 36.14
CA PRO A 715 -4.28 -14.95 35.46
C PRO A 715 -5.64 -14.67 36.06
N SER A 716 -5.82 -13.47 36.60
CA SER A 716 -6.98 -13.06 37.39
C SER A 716 -6.88 -11.59 37.79
N PHE A 717 -7.90 -11.05 38.42
CA PHE A 717 -7.83 -9.71 39.03
C PHE A 717 -6.80 -9.70 40.17
N PHE A 718 -6.90 -10.64 41.12
CA PHE A 718 -5.87 -10.89 42.12
C PHE A 718 -5.14 -12.20 41.77
N GLY A 719 -3.84 -12.16 41.54
CA GLY A 719 -3.07 -13.40 41.43
C GLY A 719 -3.23 -14.22 42.69
N ILE A 720 -3.06 -13.58 43.87
CA ILE A 720 -3.32 -14.16 45.19
C ILE A 720 -4.22 -13.19 45.99
N LEU A 721 -5.40 -13.61 46.38
CA LEU A 721 -6.27 -12.84 47.28
C LEU A 721 -6.05 -13.26 48.73
N CYS A 722 -5.59 -12.30 49.55
CA CYS A 722 -5.58 -12.39 51.01
C CYS A 722 -6.28 -11.13 51.55
N GLY A 723 -7.44 -11.32 52.19
CA GLY A 723 -8.32 -10.25 52.65
C GLY A 723 -9.72 -10.36 52.05
N GLU A 724 -10.32 -9.26 51.64
CA GLU A 724 -11.75 -9.22 51.31
C GLU A 724 -12.02 -8.58 49.98
N CYS A 725 -13.03 -9.08 49.26
CA CYS A 725 -13.59 -8.45 48.06
C CYS A 725 -15.11 -8.41 48.17
N ARG A 726 -15.69 -7.19 48.10
CA ARG A 726 -17.13 -7.01 48.34
C ARG A 726 -17.76 -6.05 47.33
N ASN A 727 -19.09 -6.23 47.17
CA ASN A 727 -19.99 -5.30 46.51
C ASN A 727 -19.48 -4.86 45.11
N VAL A 728 -18.95 -5.79 44.29
CA VAL A 728 -18.42 -5.47 42.97
C VAL A 728 -18.95 -6.46 41.92
N GLY A 729 -19.24 -5.95 40.73
CA GLY A 729 -19.52 -6.76 39.56
C GLY A 729 -18.33 -6.78 38.60
N PHE A 730 -18.00 -7.99 38.10
CA PHE A 730 -17.06 -8.16 37.00
C PHE A 730 -17.85 -8.56 35.77
N VAL A 731 -17.89 -7.67 34.75
CA VAL A 731 -18.74 -7.84 33.57
C VAL A 731 -17.90 -8.01 32.32
N ASP A 732 -18.22 -9.01 31.51
CA ASP A 732 -17.51 -9.37 30.27
C ASP A 732 -16.01 -9.56 30.45
N ALA A 733 -15.62 -10.15 31.60
CA ALA A 733 -14.23 -10.50 31.86
C ALA A 733 -13.78 -11.66 30.96
N ARG A 734 -12.58 -11.58 30.43
CA ARG A 734 -12.04 -12.60 29.53
C ARG A 734 -10.66 -13.05 29.96
N ILE A 735 -10.57 -14.29 30.39
CA ILE A 735 -9.30 -14.94 30.78
C ILE A 735 -8.92 -15.95 29.72
N ILE A 736 -7.76 -15.79 29.09
CA ILE A 736 -7.17 -16.79 28.20
C ILE A 736 -5.75 -17.02 28.67
N SER A 737 -5.42 -18.26 29.05
CA SER A 737 -4.10 -18.57 29.58
C SER A 737 -3.66 -19.99 29.38
N SER A 738 -2.39 -20.18 29.06
CA SER A 738 -1.70 -21.47 29.12
C SER A 738 -1.14 -21.81 30.51
N ALA A 739 -1.22 -20.86 31.46
CA ALA A 739 -0.72 -21.03 32.83
C ALA A 739 -1.54 -22.00 33.68
N SER A 740 -0.97 -22.41 34.80
CA SER A 740 -1.52 -23.45 35.65
C SER A 740 -2.48 -22.89 36.71
N GLY A 741 -3.69 -22.60 36.31
CA GLY A 741 -4.74 -22.12 37.19
C GLY A 741 -5.22 -20.74 36.81
N GLY A 742 -6.38 -20.30 37.33
CA GLY A 742 -6.93 -18.99 37.03
C GLY A 742 -8.35 -18.79 37.54
N GLY A 743 -8.79 -17.57 37.52
CA GLY A 743 -10.15 -17.17 37.87
C GLY A 743 -10.37 -15.73 37.41
N ILE A 744 -11.62 -15.26 37.41
CA ILE A 744 -11.85 -13.81 37.19
C ILE A 744 -11.37 -13.03 38.40
N LEU A 745 -11.80 -13.40 39.59
CA LEU A 745 -11.41 -12.68 40.81
C LEU A 745 -10.02 -13.03 41.25
N SER A 746 -9.73 -14.32 41.47
CA SER A 746 -8.45 -14.73 42.02
C SER A 746 -8.00 -16.09 41.49
N GLY A 747 -6.72 -16.20 41.12
CA GLY A 747 -6.14 -17.49 40.76
C GLY A 747 -5.78 -18.35 41.97
N TYR A 748 -5.50 -17.70 43.09
CA TYR A 748 -5.14 -18.33 44.34
C TYR A 748 -5.73 -17.58 45.53
N MET A 749 -6.39 -18.25 46.48
CA MET A 749 -6.98 -17.60 47.66
C MET A 749 -6.36 -18.16 48.95
N GLY A 750 -5.95 -17.21 49.82
CA GLY A 750 -5.24 -17.56 51.08
C GLY A 750 -3.82 -18.04 50.82
N HIS A 751 -2.96 -17.87 51.78
CA HIS A 751 -1.57 -18.35 51.69
C HIS A 751 -0.98 -18.66 53.07
N ASN A 752 -0.09 -19.63 53.13
CA ASN A 752 0.51 -20.13 54.41
C ASN A 752 1.34 -19.08 55.14
N THR A 753 1.83 -18.07 54.45
CA THR A 753 2.67 -17.00 55.00
C THR A 753 1.91 -15.82 55.56
N PHE A 754 0.58 -15.78 55.37
CA PHE A 754 -0.26 -14.65 55.82
C PHE A 754 -0.89 -14.97 57.17
N SER A 755 -0.37 -14.37 58.19
CA SER A 755 -0.87 -14.46 59.56
C SER A 755 -0.73 -13.11 60.24
N ASP A 756 -1.59 -12.84 61.21
CA ASP A 756 -1.41 -11.70 62.14
C ASP A 756 -0.20 -11.91 63.10
N GLU A 757 0.05 -10.97 64.00
CA GLU A 757 1.14 -11.03 64.95
C GLU A 757 1.02 -12.20 65.91
N ASP A 758 -0.19 -12.70 66.13
CA ASP A 758 -0.48 -13.86 67.00
C ASP A 758 -0.43 -15.20 66.24
N GLY A 759 -0.14 -15.17 64.92
CA GLY A 759 -0.05 -16.36 64.06
C GLY A 759 -1.39 -16.85 63.54
N ASN A 760 -2.51 -16.10 63.72
CA ASN A 760 -3.81 -16.47 63.16
C ASN A 760 -3.85 -16.14 61.66
N LYS A 761 -4.46 -17.01 60.88
CA LYS A 761 -4.64 -16.82 59.43
C LYS A 761 -5.78 -15.84 59.20
N TYR A 762 -5.55 -14.77 58.44
CA TYR A 762 -6.62 -13.90 58.01
C TYR A 762 -7.60 -14.68 57.14
N PRO A 763 -8.92 -14.58 57.40
CA PRO A 763 -9.94 -15.16 56.53
C PRO A 763 -9.97 -14.46 55.18
N VAL A 764 -10.32 -15.19 54.16
CA VAL A 764 -10.63 -14.61 52.84
C VAL A 764 -12.17 -14.54 52.68
N ILE A 765 -12.68 -13.37 52.38
CA ILE A 765 -14.12 -13.16 52.24
C ILE A 765 -14.42 -12.58 50.88
N VAL A 766 -15.34 -13.24 50.15
CA VAL A 766 -15.93 -12.71 48.91
C VAL A 766 -17.44 -12.60 49.10
N GLU A 767 -17.95 -11.38 49.05
CA GLU A 767 -19.33 -11.11 49.42
C GLU A 767 -20.03 -10.12 48.47
N ASN A 768 -21.30 -10.39 48.15
CA ASN A 768 -22.15 -9.53 47.35
C ASN A 768 -21.53 -9.18 46.00
N CYS A 769 -20.91 -10.18 45.34
CA CYS A 769 -20.22 -10.03 44.07
C CYS A 769 -20.88 -10.83 42.95
N TYR A 770 -20.70 -10.39 41.73
CA TYR A 770 -21.10 -11.20 40.58
C TYR A 770 -20.11 -11.12 39.44
N PHE A 771 -20.17 -12.15 38.57
CA PHE A 771 -19.18 -12.35 37.51
C PHE A 771 -19.84 -12.81 36.23
N THR A 772 -19.51 -12.15 35.11
CA THR A 772 -19.89 -12.59 33.75
C THR A 772 -18.66 -12.64 32.86
N GLY A 773 -18.68 -13.45 31.80
CA GLY A 773 -17.59 -13.54 30.81
C GLY A 773 -17.15 -14.97 30.51
N SER A 774 -15.88 -15.16 30.25
CA SER A 774 -15.32 -16.48 29.87
C SER A 774 -13.91 -16.70 30.40
N ILE A 775 -13.59 -17.98 30.66
CA ILE A 775 -12.26 -18.43 31.06
C ILE A 775 -11.85 -19.59 30.17
N GLU A 776 -10.73 -19.49 29.49
CA GLU A 776 -10.07 -20.56 28.75
C GLU A 776 -8.67 -20.76 29.32
N ALA A 777 -8.50 -21.79 30.18
CA ALA A 777 -7.25 -22.01 30.88
C ALA A 777 -7.01 -23.49 31.26
N ARG A 778 -5.79 -23.83 31.65
CA ARG A 778 -5.44 -25.12 32.17
C ARG A 778 -5.25 -25.05 33.70
N GLY A 779 -5.24 -26.20 34.36
CA GLY A 779 -4.90 -26.28 35.77
C GLY A 779 -6.11 -26.24 36.70
N TYR A 780 -6.08 -25.42 37.73
CA TYR A 780 -7.13 -25.29 38.72
C TYR A 780 -7.87 -23.96 38.43
N VAL A 781 -9.09 -24.07 37.95
CA VAL A 781 -9.83 -22.92 37.42
C VAL A 781 -11.20 -22.83 38.09
N GLY A 782 -11.53 -21.64 38.57
CA GLY A 782 -12.86 -21.32 39.07
C GLY A 782 -13.11 -19.82 38.91
N THR A 783 -14.35 -19.42 38.67
CA THR A 783 -14.67 -18.02 38.44
C THR A 783 -14.19 -17.11 39.58
N VAL A 784 -14.46 -17.50 40.83
CA VAL A 784 -14.09 -16.72 42.01
C VAL A 784 -12.69 -17.08 42.48
N GLY A 785 -12.36 -18.37 42.49
CA GLY A 785 -11.05 -18.82 42.93
C GLY A 785 -10.56 -20.07 42.22
N GLY A 786 -9.31 -20.04 41.68
CA GLY A 786 -8.68 -21.19 41.05
C GLY A 786 -8.26 -22.24 42.08
N THR A 787 -7.43 -21.86 43.06
CA THR A 787 -6.98 -22.71 44.16
C THR A 787 -7.25 -22.02 45.50
N LEU A 788 -7.88 -22.74 46.43
CA LEU A 788 -8.16 -22.30 47.79
C LEU A 788 -7.22 -23.01 48.78
N ASN A 789 -6.48 -22.23 49.57
CA ASN A 789 -5.46 -22.83 50.43
C ASN A 789 -5.24 -22.03 51.71
N ALA A 790 -4.88 -22.73 52.76
CA ALA A 790 -4.34 -22.28 54.05
C ALA A 790 -5.24 -21.41 54.95
N SER A 791 -5.98 -20.43 54.43
CA SER A 791 -6.90 -19.59 55.19
C SER A 791 -8.34 -20.12 55.11
N PRO A 792 -9.18 -19.93 56.13
CA PRO A 792 -10.63 -20.11 55.97
C PRO A 792 -11.19 -19.19 54.91
N ILE A 793 -12.02 -19.70 54.01
CA ILE A 793 -12.58 -18.96 52.88
C ILE A 793 -14.10 -18.96 52.98
N THR A 794 -14.69 -17.78 52.88
CA THR A 794 -16.15 -17.58 52.82
C THR A 794 -16.53 -16.89 51.56
N ILE A 795 -17.42 -17.52 50.78
CA ILE A 795 -18.05 -16.94 49.56
C ILE A 795 -19.54 -16.87 49.86
N ARG A 796 -20.10 -15.67 49.93
CA ARG A 796 -21.52 -15.50 50.19
C ARG A 796 -22.19 -14.45 49.35
N ASN A 797 -23.45 -14.70 48.97
CA ASN A 797 -24.21 -13.84 48.11
C ASN A 797 -23.49 -13.55 46.79
N VAL A 798 -23.03 -14.62 46.12
CA VAL A 798 -22.27 -14.55 44.88
C VAL A 798 -22.98 -15.34 43.81
N TYR A 799 -22.99 -14.76 42.58
CA TYR A 799 -23.34 -15.56 41.44
C TYR A 799 -22.33 -15.45 40.31
N THR A 800 -22.24 -16.52 39.50
CA THR A 800 -21.37 -16.60 38.35
C THR A 800 -22.16 -16.97 37.10
N ALA A 801 -22.00 -16.19 36.01
CA ALA A 801 -22.50 -16.48 34.69
C ALA A 801 -21.30 -16.49 33.71
N VAL A 802 -20.39 -17.41 33.92
CA VAL A 802 -19.08 -17.50 33.25
C VAL A 802 -18.93 -18.85 32.59
N ASP A 803 -18.59 -18.84 31.29
CA ASP A 803 -18.25 -20.07 30.58
C ASP A 803 -16.79 -20.44 30.80
N ILE A 804 -16.55 -21.65 31.28
CA ILE A 804 -15.20 -22.17 31.57
C ILE A 804 -14.85 -23.26 30.58
N THR A 805 -13.78 -23.08 29.83
CA THR A 805 -13.19 -24.10 28.95
C THR A 805 -11.80 -24.50 29.44
N GLY A 806 -11.71 -25.69 29.92
CA GLY A 806 -10.48 -26.31 30.42
C GLY A 806 -9.63 -26.85 29.28
N THR A 807 -8.41 -26.36 29.15
CA THR A 807 -7.44 -26.79 28.10
C THR A 807 -6.44 -27.82 28.59
N GLY A 808 -6.49 -28.20 29.87
CA GLY A 808 -5.55 -29.13 30.47
C GLY A 808 -6.05 -30.58 30.56
N THR A 809 -5.12 -31.53 30.81
CA THR A 809 -5.37 -32.96 30.92
C THR A 809 -5.39 -33.45 32.38
N ASN A 810 -5.85 -34.61 32.58
CA ASN A 810 -5.94 -35.60 33.75
C ASN A 810 -5.69 -35.21 35.21
N ARG A 811 -5.45 -33.97 35.62
CA ARG A 811 -5.38 -33.59 37.05
C ARG A 811 -5.85 -32.18 37.29
N ASN A 812 -6.60 -31.66 36.34
CA ASN A 812 -7.05 -30.27 36.37
C ASN A 812 -8.52 -30.20 36.82
N TYR A 813 -8.85 -29.19 37.60
CA TYR A 813 -10.15 -29.02 38.24
C TYR A 813 -10.79 -27.73 37.73
N TYR A 814 -12.03 -27.82 37.24
CA TYR A 814 -12.77 -26.74 36.66
C TYR A 814 -14.11 -26.59 37.35
N GLY A 815 -14.29 -25.55 38.19
CA GLY A 815 -15.52 -25.34 38.95
C GLY A 815 -16.19 -24.02 38.58
N GLY A 816 -17.50 -24.01 38.49
CA GLY A 816 -18.26 -22.79 38.15
C GLY A 816 -17.99 -21.64 39.12
N ILE A 817 -17.73 -21.94 40.41
CA ILE A 817 -17.34 -20.93 41.41
C ILE A 817 -15.85 -21.09 41.77
N VAL A 818 -15.46 -22.31 42.22
CA VAL A 818 -14.09 -22.57 42.65
C VAL A 818 -13.50 -23.85 42.05
N GLY A 819 -12.21 -23.80 41.67
CA GLY A 819 -11.52 -24.91 41.02
C GLY A 819 -11.12 -26.00 42.06
N ARG A 820 -10.10 -25.73 42.88
CA ARG A 820 -9.52 -26.68 43.82
C ARG A 820 -9.64 -26.20 45.25
N VAL A 821 -10.11 -27.05 46.15
CA VAL A 821 -10.31 -26.75 47.56
C VAL A 821 -9.28 -27.53 48.40
N CYS A 822 -8.40 -26.80 49.11
CA CYS A 822 -7.40 -27.38 49.99
C CYS A 822 -7.49 -26.79 51.43
N THR A 823 -8.57 -26.09 51.75
CA THR A 823 -8.81 -25.45 53.06
C THR A 823 -10.30 -25.46 53.36
N HIS A 824 -10.68 -25.03 54.58
CA HIS A 824 -12.10 -24.89 54.94
C HIS A 824 -12.77 -23.86 54.04
N LEU A 825 -13.78 -24.31 53.30
CA LEU A 825 -14.59 -23.46 52.42
C LEU A 825 -16.03 -23.38 52.92
N THR A 826 -16.57 -22.17 53.01
CA THR A 826 -17.99 -21.94 53.18
C THR A 826 -18.57 -21.22 52.01
N ILE A 827 -19.58 -21.79 51.32
CA ILE A 827 -20.34 -21.10 50.28
C ILE A 827 -21.80 -20.91 50.78
N GLU A 828 -22.28 -19.69 50.76
CA GLU A 828 -23.64 -19.37 51.25
C GLU A 828 -24.43 -18.52 50.24
N ASN A 829 -25.74 -18.78 50.06
CA ASN A 829 -26.66 -18.02 49.23
C ASN A 829 -26.04 -17.68 47.86
N SER A 830 -25.56 -18.66 47.14
CA SER A 830 -24.77 -18.46 45.91
C SER A 830 -25.17 -19.43 44.81
N TYR A 831 -24.99 -19.02 43.54
CA TYR A 831 -25.29 -19.90 42.42
C TYR A 831 -24.31 -19.72 41.24
N SER A 832 -24.29 -20.71 40.33
CA SER A 832 -23.52 -20.66 39.06
C SER A 832 -24.40 -21.11 37.90
N THR A 833 -24.37 -20.37 36.78
CA THR A 833 -25.17 -20.64 35.57
C THR A 833 -24.34 -20.95 34.32
N GLY A 834 -23.08 -20.55 34.23
CA GLY A 834 -22.21 -20.74 33.04
C GLY A 834 -21.93 -22.25 32.77
N SER A 835 -21.53 -22.52 31.55
CA SER A 835 -21.08 -23.89 31.17
C SER A 835 -19.65 -24.16 31.66
N VAL A 836 -19.38 -25.38 32.12
CA VAL A 836 -18.04 -25.79 32.56
C VAL A 836 -17.59 -27.02 31.77
N THR A 837 -16.49 -26.89 31.05
CA THR A 837 -15.94 -27.99 30.27
C THR A 837 -14.47 -28.20 30.63
N GLY A 838 -14.08 -29.45 30.89
CA GLY A 838 -12.68 -29.76 31.22
C GLY A 838 -12.48 -31.18 31.76
N SER A 839 -11.29 -31.49 32.23
CA SER A 839 -10.96 -32.88 32.68
C SER A 839 -11.70 -33.31 33.96
N LYS A 840 -11.84 -32.41 34.93
CA LYS A 840 -12.68 -32.56 36.11
C LYS A 840 -13.53 -31.30 36.26
N ALA A 841 -14.72 -31.35 35.73
CA ALA A 841 -15.64 -30.26 35.72
C ALA A 841 -16.77 -30.44 36.73
N ALA A 842 -17.08 -29.40 37.48
CA ALA A 842 -18.21 -29.36 38.42
C ALA A 842 -18.92 -28.01 38.38
N PRO A 843 -20.21 -27.97 38.66
CA PRO A 843 -20.99 -26.73 38.61
C PRO A 843 -20.59 -25.70 39.66
N ILE A 844 -20.18 -26.09 40.83
CA ILE A 844 -19.84 -25.18 41.95
C ILE A 844 -18.37 -25.32 42.34
N ALA A 845 -17.93 -26.43 42.88
CA ALA A 845 -16.58 -26.70 43.34
C ALA A 845 -16.03 -27.98 42.73
N ALA A 846 -14.88 -27.95 42.10
CA ALA A 846 -14.41 -29.13 41.35
C ALA A 846 -13.62 -30.15 42.15
N GLY A 847 -13.37 -29.92 43.41
CA GLY A 847 -12.87 -30.97 44.33
C GLY A 847 -11.72 -30.57 45.23
N GLY A 848 -11.51 -31.36 46.25
CA GLY A 848 -10.48 -31.26 47.25
C GLY A 848 -9.30 -32.19 47.01
N GLN A 849 -8.31 -32.20 47.91
CA GLN A 849 -7.03 -32.80 47.58
C GLN A 849 -6.62 -34.01 48.36
N THR A 850 -6.96 -34.14 49.61
CA THR A 850 -6.41 -35.16 50.46
C THR A 850 -7.31 -35.39 51.67
N ALA A 851 -7.14 -36.53 52.31
CA ALA A 851 -7.75 -36.89 53.61
C ALA A 851 -7.49 -35.86 54.74
N THR A 852 -6.72 -34.83 54.49
CA THR A 852 -6.41 -33.78 55.48
C THR A 852 -7.04 -32.44 55.13
N THR A 853 -7.78 -32.31 54.01
CA THR A 853 -8.54 -31.09 53.68
C THR A 853 -9.71 -30.96 54.68
N PRO A 854 -9.85 -29.79 55.37
CA PRO A 854 -10.99 -29.59 56.25
C PRO A 854 -12.32 -29.65 55.52
N ALA A 855 -13.35 -30.20 56.16
CA ALA A 855 -14.68 -30.25 55.59
C ALA A 855 -15.20 -28.88 55.15
N SER A 856 -15.83 -28.81 53.98
CA SER A 856 -16.47 -27.62 53.44
C SER A 856 -17.95 -27.57 53.81
N LYS A 857 -18.52 -26.38 53.77
CA LYS A 857 -19.93 -26.12 54.09
C LYS A 857 -20.59 -25.37 52.95
N TYR A 858 -21.69 -25.93 52.45
CA TYR A 858 -22.50 -25.34 51.38
C TYR A 858 -23.92 -25.12 51.92
N VAL A 859 -24.37 -23.86 51.95
CA VAL A 859 -25.68 -23.49 52.52
C VAL A 859 -26.44 -22.61 51.51
N ASN A 860 -27.61 -23.04 51.09
CA ASN A 860 -28.43 -22.36 50.10
C ASN A 860 -27.64 -22.14 48.80
N VAL A 861 -27.08 -23.18 48.20
CA VAL A 861 -26.27 -23.11 47.00
C VAL A 861 -26.97 -23.80 45.83
N ILE A 862 -26.97 -23.20 44.69
CA ILE A 862 -27.64 -23.73 43.49
C ILE A 862 -26.65 -23.93 42.36
N ALA A 863 -26.56 -25.16 41.87
CA ALA A 863 -25.94 -25.55 40.63
C ALA A 863 -26.93 -25.33 39.47
N TRP A 864 -26.93 -24.16 38.86
CA TRP A 864 -27.91 -23.72 37.85
C TRP A 864 -27.35 -23.72 36.45
N ASN A 865 -26.26 -24.43 36.25
CA ASN A 865 -25.50 -24.46 34.99
C ASN A 865 -26.28 -25.19 33.88
N ASN A 866 -26.03 -24.81 32.63
CA ASN A 866 -26.62 -25.48 31.47
C ASN A 866 -25.92 -26.79 31.12
N SER A 867 -24.59 -26.80 31.21
CA SER A 867 -23.81 -27.97 30.86
C SER A 867 -22.52 -28.10 31.68
N ILE A 868 -22.22 -29.30 32.06
CA ILE A 868 -20.97 -29.68 32.70
C ILE A 868 -20.41 -30.84 31.90
N ASN A 869 -19.24 -30.69 31.31
CA ASN A 869 -18.63 -31.70 30.45
C ASN A 869 -17.22 -32.05 30.95
N GLY A 870 -17.03 -33.30 31.39
CA GLY A 870 -15.73 -33.79 31.82
C GLY A 870 -15.18 -34.88 30.91
N THR A 871 -13.85 -35.05 30.87
CA THR A 871 -13.19 -36.10 30.09
C THR A 871 -12.87 -37.35 30.93
N ASN A 872 -13.01 -37.26 32.23
CA ASN A 872 -12.78 -38.39 33.14
C ASN A 872 -14.09 -39.11 33.57
N SER A 873 -13.96 -40.28 34.13
CA SER A 873 -15.11 -41.11 34.48
C SER A 873 -16.14 -40.37 35.32
N LYS A 874 -17.40 -40.66 35.06
CA LYS A 874 -18.57 -40.00 35.66
C LYS A 874 -18.62 -40.07 37.18
N SER A 875 -17.81 -40.92 37.81
CA SER A 875 -17.67 -40.96 39.25
C SER A 875 -17.10 -39.72 39.90
N ASP A 876 -16.39 -38.90 39.09
CA ASP A 876 -15.76 -37.67 39.54
C ASP A 876 -16.63 -36.42 39.31
N LEU A 877 -17.83 -36.54 38.71
CA LEU A 877 -18.76 -35.45 38.45
C LEU A 877 -20.05 -35.65 39.24
N SER A 878 -20.47 -34.64 39.97
CA SER A 878 -21.76 -34.60 40.62
C SER A 878 -22.65 -33.52 40.01
N SER A 879 -23.92 -33.61 40.26
CA SER A 879 -24.88 -32.57 39.82
C SER A 879 -24.69 -31.25 40.56
N PHE A 880 -23.91 -31.19 41.60
CA PHE A 880 -23.69 -30.00 42.41
C PHE A 880 -22.23 -29.61 42.58
N ALA A 881 -21.45 -30.47 43.22
CA ALA A 881 -20.01 -30.31 43.46
C ALA A 881 -19.33 -31.65 43.60
N ILE A 882 -18.02 -31.70 43.41
CA ILE A 882 -17.21 -32.86 43.82
C ILE A 882 -16.87 -32.62 45.28
N THR A 883 -17.53 -33.36 46.19
CA THR A 883 -17.39 -33.20 47.63
C THR A 883 -16.67 -34.37 48.25
N GLU A 884 -16.05 -34.12 49.42
CA GLU A 884 -15.54 -35.20 50.31
C GLU A 884 -16.67 -35.70 51.19
N GLU A 885 -16.56 -36.93 51.73
CA GLU A 885 -17.63 -37.58 52.51
C GLU A 885 -18.07 -36.78 53.76
N GLU A 886 -17.23 -35.86 54.26
CA GLU A 886 -17.49 -35.04 55.46
C GLU A 886 -18.07 -33.66 55.18
N ASP A 887 -18.23 -33.26 53.92
CA ASP A 887 -18.77 -31.94 53.58
C ASP A 887 -20.24 -31.77 54.01
N THR A 888 -20.61 -30.58 54.45
CA THR A 888 -21.94 -30.28 54.91
C THR A 888 -22.77 -29.56 53.82
N LEU A 889 -23.81 -30.23 53.33
CA LEU A 889 -24.76 -29.68 52.33
C LEU A 889 -26.11 -29.35 52.99
N ILE A 890 -26.49 -28.08 52.98
CA ILE A 890 -27.77 -27.59 53.53
C ILE A 890 -28.50 -26.80 52.47
N ASN A 891 -29.69 -27.21 52.08
CA ASN A 891 -30.50 -26.55 51.05
C ASN A 891 -29.71 -26.32 49.75
N THR A 892 -29.10 -27.36 49.26
CA THR A 892 -28.33 -27.37 48.01
C THR A 892 -29.16 -28.03 46.92
N TYR A 893 -29.14 -27.43 45.72
CA TYR A 893 -30.00 -27.86 44.62
C TYR A 893 -29.30 -27.83 43.29
N SER A 894 -29.70 -28.72 42.38
CA SER A 894 -29.25 -28.77 40.98
C SER A 894 -30.40 -28.47 40.06
N TYR A 895 -30.10 -27.89 38.90
CA TYR A 895 -31.06 -27.59 37.84
C TYR A 895 -31.39 -28.86 37.04
N ALA A 896 -32.67 -29.18 36.88
CA ALA A 896 -33.14 -30.38 36.16
C ALA A 896 -32.83 -30.34 34.65
N GLY A 897 -32.64 -29.15 34.05
CA GLY A 897 -32.25 -29.01 32.67
C GLY A 897 -30.72 -29.03 32.43
N MET A 898 -29.89 -29.23 33.47
CA MET A 898 -28.47 -29.28 33.33
C MET A 898 -28.01 -30.59 32.61
N LYS A 899 -27.07 -30.45 31.67
CA LYS A 899 -26.49 -31.62 30.98
C LYS A 899 -25.14 -32.00 31.60
N LEU A 900 -25.05 -33.20 32.17
CA LEU A 900 -23.79 -33.81 32.62
C LEU A 900 -23.28 -34.73 31.51
N ASP A 901 -22.13 -34.40 30.91
CA ASP A 901 -21.54 -35.14 29.78
C ASP A 901 -22.56 -35.44 28.66
N GLY A 902 -23.35 -34.41 28.33
CA GLY A 902 -24.39 -34.49 27.31
C GLY A 902 -25.70 -35.13 27.72
N THR A 903 -25.80 -35.66 28.93
CA THR A 903 -27.01 -36.31 29.48
C THR A 903 -27.69 -35.36 30.45
N GLU A 904 -28.95 -35.06 30.22
CA GLU A 904 -29.77 -34.21 31.08
C GLU A 904 -30.05 -34.88 32.42
N ILE A 905 -29.90 -34.15 33.52
CA ILE A 905 -30.24 -34.68 34.86
C ILE A 905 -31.74 -34.52 35.07
N THR A 906 -32.36 -35.50 35.71
CA THR A 906 -33.81 -35.57 35.91
C THR A 906 -34.25 -35.43 37.38
N ASP A 907 -33.32 -35.51 38.32
CA ASP A 907 -33.56 -35.44 39.75
C ASP A 907 -33.34 -34.04 40.38
N GLY A 908 -33.14 -33.04 39.53
CA GLY A 908 -32.99 -31.63 39.91
C GLY A 908 -34.30 -30.90 40.12
N LYS A 909 -34.19 -29.59 40.42
CA LYS A 909 -35.31 -28.67 40.53
C LYS A 909 -35.54 -27.95 39.18
N SER A 910 -36.82 -27.58 38.90
CA SER A 910 -37.13 -26.76 37.75
C SER A 910 -36.56 -25.35 37.91
N HIS A 911 -36.51 -24.59 36.81
CA HIS A 911 -36.08 -23.20 36.82
C HIS A 911 -36.91 -22.35 37.77
N GLU A 912 -38.24 -22.50 37.75
CA GLU A 912 -39.22 -21.77 38.57
C GLU A 912 -39.09 -22.12 40.06
N GLU A 913 -38.86 -23.40 40.37
CA GLU A 913 -38.62 -23.83 41.75
C GLU A 913 -37.31 -23.18 42.27
N LEU A 914 -36.24 -23.17 41.48
CA LEU A 914 -34.98 -22.56 41.86
C LEU A 914 -35.07 -21.06 42.04
N GLN A 915 -35.83 -20.38 41.19
CA GLN A 915 -36.17 -18.96 41.37
C GLN A 915 -36.87 -18.68 42.69
N SER A 916 -37.87 -19.51 43.02
CA SER A 916 -38.61 -19.36 44.27
C SER A 916 -37.70 -19.59 45.49
N ILE A 917 -36.81 -20.56 45.42
CA ILE A 917 -35.84 -20.84 46.48
C ILE A 917 -34.89 -19.67 46.69
N ALA A 918 -34.30 -19.21 45.63
CA ALA A 918 -33.29 -18.13 45.68
C ALA A 918 -33.93 -16.76 46.04
N SER A 919 -35.13 -16.50 45.61
CA SER A 919 -35.91 -15.31 46.07
C SER A 919 -36.15 -15.28 47.56
N GLY A 920 -36.13 -16.44 48.20
CA GLY A 920 -36.28 -16.58 49.67
C GLY A 920 -34.98 -16.36 50.47
N TRP A 921 -33.81 -16.15 49.81
CA TRP A 921 -32.53 -15.93 50.52
C TRP A 921 -32.45 -14.60 51.29
N GLY A 922 -33.28 -13.60 50.91
CA GLY A 922 -33.41 -12.34 51.63
C GLY A 922 -32.16 -11.45 51.59
N GLY A 923 -32.17 -10.38 52.35
CA GLY A 923 -31.02 -9.53 52.65
C GLY A 923 -30.32 -8.89 51.45
N ALA A 924 -29.35 -9.58 50.89
CA ALA A 924 -28.54 -9.13 49.77
C ALA A 924 -29.19 -9.35 48.39
N TRP A 925 -30.26 -10.14 48.30
CA TRP A 925 -30.87 -10.55 47.03
C TRP A 925 -32.13 -9.77 46.72
N HIS A 926 -32.33 -9.45 45.43
CA HIS A 926 -33.57 -8.89 44.96
C HIS A 926 -34.53 -10.00 44.55
N SER A 927 -35.79 -9.90 44.97
CA SER A 927 -36.79 -10.97 44.83
C SER A 927 -37.52 -11.02 43.47
N ASP A 928 -37.41 -9.96 42.67
CA ASP A 928 -38.02 -9.94 41.34
C ASP A 928 -37.17 -10.65 40.31
N ALA A 929 -37.54 -11.87 39.96
CA ALA A 929 -36.83 -12.70 39.01
C ALA A 929 -36.84 -12.14 37.56
N THR A 930 -37.75 -11.24 37.21
CA THR A 930 -37.81 -10.65 35.87
C THR A 930 -36.65 -9.69 35.61
N ALA A 931 -36.13 -9.07 36.66
CA ALA A 931 -34.98 -8.15 36.57
C ALA A 931 -33.70 -8.82 36.06
N GLY A 932 -33.49 -10.11 36.34
CA GLY A 932 -32.28 -10.87 35.96
C GLY A 932 -32.52 -11.93 34.88
N ASN A 933 -33.39 -11.70 33.91
CA ASN A 933 -33.75 -12.69 32.87
C ASN A 933 -34.16 -14.06 33.42
N GLY A 934 -34.87 -14.04 34.57
CA GLY A 934 -35.29 -15.22 35.26
C GLY A 934 -34.35 -15.73 36.36
N TYR A 935 -33.25 -15.04 36.63
CA TYR A 935 -32.35 -15.36 37.73
C TYR A 935 -32.34 -14.26 38.80
N PRO A 936 -32.23 -14.58 40.08
CA PRO A 936 -32.07 -13.60 41.14
C PRO A 936 -30.80 -12.77 40.96
N ILE A 937 -30.90 -11.48 41.19
CA ILE A 937 -29.74 -10.57 41.17
C ILE A 937 -29.50 -9.97 42.54
N LEU A 938 -28.36 -9.39 42.75
CA LEU A 938 -28.05 -8.72 44.00
C LEU A 938 -28.88 -7.43 44.13
N LYS A 939 -29.32 -7.11 45.35
CA LYS A 939 -30.15 -5.97 45.61
C LYS A 939 -29.53 -4.66 45.14
N TRP A 940 -28.22 -4.49 45.36
CA TRP A 940 -27.52 -3.29 44.92
C TRP A 940 -27.43 -3.16 43.40
N GLN A 941 -27.44 -4.28 42.64
CA GLN A 941 -27.52 -4.25 41.17
C GLN A 941 -28.90 -3.70 40.73
N PHE A 942 -29.97 -4.19 41.34
CA PHE A 942 -31.33 -3.72 41.06
C PHE A 942 -31.48 -2.23 41.37
N GLU A 943 -30.95 -1.78 42.50
CA GLU A 943 -30.99 -0.37 42.94
C GLU A 943 -30.21 0.57 42.00
N ARG A 944 -29.24 0.08 41.27
CA ARG A 944 -28.57 0.86 40.23
C ARG A 944 -29.41 1.10 39.00
N GLY A 945 -30.41 0.25 38.71
CA GLY A 945 -31.24 0.31 37.52
C GLY A 945 -30.51 -0.08 36.20
N ASP A 946 -29.25 -0.51 36.25
CA ASP A 946 -28.43 -0.93 35.07
C ASP A 946 -28.04 -2.39 35.23
N TYR A 947 -28.96 -3.28 34.95
CA TYR A 947 -28.83 -4.72 35.06
C TYR A 947 -29.19 -5.46 33.78
N SER A 948 -29.41 -4.74 32.66
CA SER A 948 -29.82 -5.32 31.36
C SER A 948 -28.75 -6.20 30.71
N GLU A 949 -27.51 -6.12 31.15
CA GLU A 949 -26.39 -6.91 30.65
C GLU A 949 -26.09 -8.15 31.51
N ILE A 950 -26.92 -8.49 32.46
CA ILE A 950 -26.61 -9.41 33.52
C ILE A 950 -27.57 -10.58 33.52
N CYS A 951 -27.07 -11.74 33.77
CA CYS A 951 -27.75 -12.98 34.06
C CYS A 951 -28.17 -13.86 32.89
N GLY A 952 -27.69 -15.05 32.96
CA GLY A 952 -28.15 -16.21 32.20
C GLY A 952 -27.72 -16.26 30.76
N HIS A 953 -26.57 -16.73 30.53
CA HIS A 953 -25.90 -17.12 29.30
C HIS A 953 -24.96 -16.08 28.66
N SER A 954 -23.73 -16.54 28.51
CA SER A 954 -22.68 -15.96 27.69
C SER A 954 -23.26 -15.36 26.42
N THR A 955 -23.11 -14.05 26.26
CA THR A 955 -23.51 -13.29 25.06
C THR A 955 -22.62 -13.59 23.86
N THR A 956 -21.80 -14.63 23.87
CA THR A 956 -20.96 -15.04 22.74
C THR A 956 -21.75 -15.55 21.54
N ASN A 957 -23.08 -15.67 21.61
CA ASN A 957 -23.92 -16.14 20.52
C ASN A 957 -25.12 -15.26 20.16
N ALA A 958 -25.14 -14.01 20.52
CA ALA A 958 -26.21 -13.07 20.11
C ALA A 958 -26.20 -12.69 18.61
N ILE A 959 -25.47 -13.39 17.76
CA ILE A 959 -25.50 -13.23 16.28
C ILE A 959 -25.74 -14.57 15.57
N GLN A 960 -26.18 -15.62 16.25
CA GLN A 960 -26.73 -16.81 15.61
C GLN A 960 -28.22 -16.90 15.95
N GLY A 961 -29.07 -16.35 15.09
CA GLY A 961 -30.51 -16.56 15.25
C GLY A 961 -31.40 -15.43 14.79
N ILE A 962 -31.00 -14.72 13.73
CA ILE A 962 -31.99 -14.11 12.85
C ILE A 962 -31.97 -14.94 11.57
N GLU A 963 -32.52 -16.11 11.57
CA GLU A 963 -33.11 -16.66 10.36
C GLU A 963 -34.24 -15.74 9.97
N ALA A 964 -34.02 -14.96 8.92
CA ALA A 964 -35.06 -14.22 8.26
C ALA A 964 -36.07 -15.24 7.72
N PRO A 965 -37.35 -15.12 8.01
CA PRO A 965 -38.35 -15.83 7.24
C PRO A 965 -38.25 -15.30 5.81
N ASP A 966 -37.94 -16.17 4.86
CA ASP A 966 -37.94 -15.95 3.43
C ASP A 966 -36.86 -15.02 2.87
N GLY A 967 -35.72 -15.59 2.62
CA GLY A 967 -34.71 -15.34 1.59
C GLY A 967 -34.85 -14.06 0.77
N LYS A 968 -34.54 -12.90 1.34
CA LYS A 968 -33.97 -11.68 0.70
C LYS A 968 -34.11 -10.48 1.64
N ALA A 969 -33.18 -10.27 2.55
CA ALA A 969 -33.10 -9.00 3.28
C ALA A 969 -32.28 -8.00 2.45
N ASN A 970 -32.87 -7.36 1.46
CA ASN A 970 -32.34 -6.17 0.83
C ASN A 970 -32.56 -4.98 1.79
N GLY A 971 -31.52 -4.56 2.52
CA GLY A 971 -31.64 -3.38 3.41
C GLY A 971 -30.34 -3.05 4.13
N ILE A 972 -30.21 -1.78 4.50
CA ILE A 972 -29.09 -1.27 5.32
C ILE A 972 -29.61 -1.19 6.76
N TYR A 973 -28.88 -1.78 7.71
CA TYR A 973 -29.22 -1.79 9.12
C TYR A 973 -28.07 -1.24 9.96
N ASP A 974 -28.36 -0.48 11.01
CA ASP A 974 -27.37 -0.07 12.01
C ASP A 974 -26.99 -1.26 12.91
N LEU A 975 -25.97 -1.09 13.74
CA LEU A 975 -25.51 -2.16 14.65
C LEU A 975 -26.53 -2.54 15.74
N LYS A 976 -27.63 -1.78 15.87
CA LYS A 976 -28.77 -2.08 16.76
C LYS A 976 -29.91 -2.79 16.01
N GLY A 977 -29.69 -3.15 14.73
CA GLY A 977 -30.67 -3.85 13.90
C GLY A 977 -31.81 -2.96 13.35
N ARG A 978 -31.74 -1.64 13.46
CA ARG A 978 -32.70 -0.72 12.90
C ARG A 978 -32.43 -0.44 11.43
N LYS A 979 -33.44 -0.51 10.59
CA LYS A 979 -33.32 -0.23 9.16
C LYS A 979 -32.98 1.25 8.93
N VAL A 980 -31.97 1.52 8.13
CA VAL A 980 -31.48 2.87 7.81
C VAL A 980 -31.70 3.12 6.33
N THR A 981 -32.43 4.18 6.01
CA THR A 981 -32.72 4.56 4.62
C THR A 981 -31.62 5.41 3.99
N THR A 982 -30.86 6.14 4.82
CA THR A 982 -29.75 7.00 4.35
C THR A 982 -28.58 6.83 5.34
N PRO A 983 -27.59 5.97 5.03
CA PRO A 983 -26.46 5.78 5.94
C PRO A 983 -25.57 7.02 5.96
N THR A 984 -25.24 7.48 7.15
CA THR A 984 -24.20 8.49 7.40
C THR A 984 -22.88 7.76 7.73
N ARG A 985 -21.80 8.51 8.01
CA ARG A 985 -20.52 7.91 8.40
C ARG A 985 -20.71 6.96 9.59
N GLY A 986 -20.35 5.68 9.41
CA GLY A 986 -20.53 4.68 10.46
C GLY A 986 -20.42 3.23 9.94
N ILE A 987 -20.73 2.27 10.84
CA ILE A 987 -20.72 0.85 10.52
C ILE A 987 -22.15 0.36 10.39
N TYR A 988 -22.44 -0.35 9.31
CA TYR A 988 -23.78 -0.86 8.98
C TYR A 988 -23.71 -2.33 8.56
N ILE A 989 -24.83 -3.03 8.64
CA ILE A 989 -25.03 -4.36 8.08
C ILE A 989 -25.80 -4.20 6.77
N ILE A 990 -25.20 -4.57 5.66
CA ILE A 990 -25.77 -4.50 4.31
C ILE A 990 -25.71 -5.89 3.71
N ASP A 991 -26.85 -6.44 3.32
CA ASP A 991 -26.96 -7.80 2.78
C ASP A 991 -26.26 -8.85 3.67
N GLY A 992 -26.47 -8.73 4.98
CA GLY A 992 -25.90 -9.64 5.98
C GLY A 992 -24.38 -9.46 6.23
N LYS A 993 -23.73 -8.45 5.63
CA LYS A 993 -22.28 -8.21 5.80
C LYS A 993 -22.00 -6.85 6.44
N LYS A 994 -21.06 -6.81 7.35
CA LYS A 994 -20.57 -5.56 7.97
C LYS A 994 -19.86 -4.69 6.95
N ARG A 995 -20.32 -3.46 6.75
CA ARG A 995 -19.77 -2.45 5.85
C ARG A 995 -19.47 -1.16 6.61
N ILE A 996 -18.37 -0.50 6.27
CA ILE A 996 -17.99 0.80 6.82
C ILE A 996 -18.35 1.87 5.80
N TYR A 997 -19.24 2.79 6.17
CA TYR A 997 -19.49 4.03 5.43
C TYR A 997 -18.54 5.11 5.95
N ARG A 998 -17.66 5.59 5.09
CA ARG A 998 -16.63 6.61 5.40
C ARG A 998 -17.11 8.02 5.13
#